data_045d25b685891c6cd7221e6df6a509bb
#
_entry.id   045d25b685891c6cd7221e6df6a509bb
#
_cell.length_a   1.000
_cell.length_b   1.000
_cell.length_c   1.000
_cell.angle_alpha   90.00
_cell.angle_beta   90.00
_cell.angle_gamma   90.00
#
_symmetry.space_group_name_H-M   'P 1'
#
loop_
_entity.id
_entity.type
_entity.pdbx_description
1 polymer ?
#
loop_
_entity_poly.entity_id
_entity_poly.type
_entity_poly.pdbx_seq_one_letter_code
_entity_poly.pdbx_strand_id
1 'polypeptide(L)'
;MTKELNLTKKLKHYFGFEKFKGDQEAIIRNLLAGHDTFVLMPTGGGKSLCYQLPSLIMEGTAIVVSPLIALMKNQVDVINGISEEDGVAHYLNSSLKKAEIDKVRADIVSGRTKLLYVAPESLNKEENMAFLKSVKISFYAIDEAHCISEWGHDFRPEYRKIRYAIDTIGAAPVIALTATATDKVRTDIIRSLGIEDCAEFKSSFNRPNLYYEVRAKRSDDDTSKQIIKFIKQHTGKSGIIYCLSRKKVEELAAILQANDIKAAPYHAGLDSETRSKTQDDFLMEELDVIVATIAFGMGIDKPDVRFVIHYDIPKSLEGYYQETGRAGRDGEEGICIVFYSKNDLKKLEKFMEGKPVAEQDIGRQLLQETEAYAESSVCRRKMLLHYFGEEYPKDNCCMCDNCLHPKKKIEAMNQLLIVLQAVKALKENFRQEYVIDFVKGRATDDQKDHKHNELDDFGAGEDEDSKIWNPVVRQALLAGYLKKDVENYGLLKLTAAGKRFMKSPTSFMIVMDAEFKDEEDDDTPLTGTAVLDPELFSMLKNLRKKIARKLEIPPYVIFQDVSLEQMAMMYPINEEELQNIQGVGAGKAKRYGKEFCELIRQHCEENHIERPEELRVRTVAKKSMQKVKIIQSIDRQLPLDDIASAEGLDFDDLLTKIEEIVYSGTKLNIDYFLEDVYDDDTINDIYDYFMDSETDSLDVAMEELDGDYSEDVIRLVRIKFLSEMAN
;
A
#
# COMPACT_ATOMS: atom_id res chain seq x y z
N MET A 1 -53.70 20.36 0.98
CA MET A 1 -52.65 20.90 0.08
C MET A 1 -51.36 20.99 0.92
N THR A 2 -50.57 19.94 0.95
CA THR A 2 -49.23 19.98 1.54
C THR A 2 -48.39 20.94 0.68
N LYS A 3 -47.93 22.05 1.26
CA LYS A 3 -46.92 22.91 0.62
C LYS A 3 -45.76 22.02 0.18
N GLU A 4 -45.57 21.93 -1.12
CA GLU A 4 -44.45 21.14 -1.68
C GLU A 4 -43.13 21.65 -1.04
N LEU A 5 -42.48 20.79 -0.28
CA LEU A 5 -41.27 21.13 0.48
C LEU A 5 -40.16 21.47 -0.54
N ASN A 6 -39.77 22.73 -0.60
CA ASN A 6 -38.72 23.17 -1.49
C ASN A 6 -37.34 22.80 -0.88
N LEU A 7 -36.86 21.61 -1.24
CA LEU A 7 -35.60 21.07 -0.73
C LEU A 7 -34.38 21.92 -1.11
N THR A 8 -34.37 22.53 -2.31
CA THR A 8 -33.29 23.41 -2.75
C THR A 8 -33.16 24.66 -1.87
N LYS A 9 -34.30 25.24 -1.43
CA LYS A 9 -34.26 26.35 -0.46
C LYS A 9 -33.72 25.91 0.89
N LYS A 10 -34.05 24.71 1.36
CA LYS A 10 -33.53 24.13 2.59
C LYS A 10 -32.03 23.81 2.49
N LEU A 11 -31.59 23.24 1.36
CA LEU A 11 -30.20 23.01 1.06
C LEU A 11 -29.37 24.30 1.13
N LYS A 12 -29.86 25.35 0.47
CA LYS A 12 -29.20 26.66 0.50
C LYS A 12 -29.18 27.26 1.91
N HIS A 13 -30.28 27.14 2.64
CA HIS A 13 -30.39 27.69 4.01
C HIS A 13 -29.43 27.06 4.98
N TYR A 14 -29.37 25.70 5.02
CA TYR A 14 -28.54 24.98 6.00
C TYR A 14 -27.10 24.80 5.55
N PHE A 15 -26.84 24.53 4.26
CA PHE A 15 -25.51 24.13 3.77
C PHE A 15 -24.90 25.12 2.77
N GLY A 16 -25.62 26.17 2.36
CA GLY A 16 -25.11 27.16 1.41
C GLY A 16 -25.03 26.68 -0.04
N PHE A 17 -25.44 25.44 -0.35
CA PHE A 17 -25.37 24.90 -1.71
C PHE A 17 -26.57 25.28 -2.55
N GLU A 18 -26.32 25.68 -3.80
CA GLU A 18 -27.39 26.10 -4.75
C GLU A 18 -28.07 24.88 -5.41
N LYS A 19 -27.41 23.72 -5.51
CA LYS A 19 -27.89 22.54 -6.23
C LYS A 19 -27.45 21.25 -5.55
N PHE A 20 -28.29 20.23 -5.66
CA PHE A 20 -27.94 18.86 -5.30
C PHE A 20 -26.98 18.25 -6.34
N LYS A 21 -26.14 17.33 -5.90
CA LYS A 21 -25.26 16.53 -6.78
C LYS A 21 -25.92 15.17 -7.08
N GLY A 22 -25.97 14.78 -8.35
CA GLY A 22 -26.52 13.48 -8.76
C GLY A 22 -27.90 13.21 -8.17
N ASP A 23 -28.08 12.04 -7.57
CA ASP A 23 -29.36 11.56 -7.04
C ASP A 23 -29.69 12.04 -5.61
N GLN A 24 -28.89 12.94 -5.02
CA GLN A 24 -29.08 13.39 -3.62
C GLN A 24 -30.52 13.85 -3.32
N GLU A 25 -31.13 14.63 -4.22
CA GLU A 25 -32.51 15.12 -4.02
C GLU A 25 -33.50 13.96 -4.03
N ALA A 26 -33.39 13.01 -4.94
CA ALA A 26 -34.25 11.83 -5.03
C ALA A 26 -34.10 10.92 -3.79
N ILE A 27 -32.90 10.71 -3.31
CA ILE A 27 -32.60 9.97 -2.07
C ILE A 27 -33.28 10.62 -0.87
N ILE A 28 -33.10 11.93 -0.71
CA ILE A 28 -33.70 12.71 0.39
C ILE A 28 -35.22 12.67 0.33
N ARG A 29 -35.84 12.84 -0.85
CA ARG A 29 -37.29 12.74 -1.03
C ARG A 29 -37.83 11.37 -0.67
N ASN A 30 -37.13 10.30 -1.05
CA ASN A 30 -37.52 8.94 -0.71
C ASN A 30 -37.53 8.71 0.81
N LEU A 31 -36.46 9.14 1.50
CA LEU A 31 -36.37 9.04 2.96
C LEU A 31 -37.43 9.89 3.68
N LEU A 32 -37.67 11.12 3.23
CA LEU A 32 -38.74 12.00 3.75
C LEU A 32 -40.17 11.44 3.53
N ALA A 33 -40.36 10.61 2.50
CA ALA A 33 -41.61 9.89 2.25
C ALA A 33 -41.79 8.68 3.18
N GLY A 34 -40.78 8.32 4.01
CA GLY A 34 -40.86 7.22 4.96
C GLY A 34 -40.45 5.89 4.38
N HIS A 35 -39.70 5.85 3.27
CA HIS A 35 -39.28 4.63 2.62
C HIS A 35 -37.82 4.28 2.95
N ASP A 36 -37.55 2.98 3.11
CA ASP A 36 -36.20 2.48 3.24
C ASP A 36 -35.36 2.74 1.96
N THR A 37 -34.09 3.00 2.15
CA THR A 37 -33.22 3.48 1.08
C THR A 37 -31.84 2.81 1.18
N PHE A 38 -31.34 2.28 0.06
CA PHE A 38 -29.95 1.86 -0.07
C PHE A 38 -29.21 2.84 -1.01
N VAL A 39 -28.06 3.34 -0.56
CA VAL A 39 -27.25 4.32 -1.30
C VAL A 39 -25.83 3.81 -1.49
N LEU A 40 -25.47 3.58 -2.74
CA LEU A 40 -24.12 3.30 -3.17
C LEU A 40 -23.57 4.53 -3.89
N MET A 41 -22.69 5.26 -3.21
CA MET A 41 -22.19 6.55 -3.70
C MET A 41 -20.70 6.68 -3.36
N PRO A 42 -19.82 7.01 -4.33
CA PRO A 42 -18.38 7.09 -4.12
C PRO A 42 -17.99 8.08 -3.03
N THR A 43 -16.78 7.94 -2.50
CA THR A 43 -16.19 8.91 -1.58
C THR A 43 -16.14 10.29 -2.27
N GLY A 44 -16.49 11.36 -1.55
CA GLY A 44 -16.63 12.70 -2.12
C GLY A 44 -17.93 12.96 -2.86
N GLY A 45 -18.83 11.97 -3.02
CA GLY A 45 -20.16 12.12 -3.62
C GLY A 45 -21.17 12.87 -2.75
N GLY A 46 -20.84 13.14 -1.47
CA GLY A 46 -21.72 13.87 -0.54
C GLY A 46 -22.78 12.99 0.13
N LYS A 47 -22.41 11.73 0.48
CA LYS A 47 -23.27 10.79 1.21
C LYS A 47 -23.89 11.36 2.48
N SER A 48 -23.10 12.09 3.28
CA SER A 48 -23.55 12.64 4.57
C SER A 48 -24.75 13.58 4.41
N LEU A 49 -24.81 14.39 3.34
CA LEU A 49 -25.91 15.28 3.07
C LEU A 49 -27.25 14.53 2.91
N CYS A 50 -27.23 13.29 2.42
CA CYS A 50 -28.43 12.47 2.20
C CYS A 50 -29.17 12.10 3.49
N TYR A 51 -28.51 12.13 4.64
CA TYR A 51 -29.15 11.95 5.96
C TYR A 51 -29.10 13.22 6.82
N GLN A 52 -28.13 14.10 6.66
CA GLN A 52 -28.03 15.34 7.43
C GLN A 52 -29.18 16.30 7.12
N LEU A 53 -29.45 16.58 5.84
CA LEU A 53 -30.53 17.51 5.49
C LEU A 53 -31.92 17.01 5.91
N PRO A 54 -32.31 15.74 5.68
CA PRO A 54 -33.61 15.27 6.17
C PRO A 54 -33.74 15.28 7.69
N SER A 55 -32.66 15.02 8.45
CA SER A 55 -32.70 15.07 9.92
C SER A 55 -33.05 16.47 10.45
N LEU A 56 -32.55 17.53 9.79
CA LEU A 56 -32.86 18.92 10.16
C LEU A 56 -34.30 19.32 9.80
N ILE A 57 -34.96 18.56 8.93
CA ILE A 57 -36.33 18.85 8.46
C ILE A 57 -37.39 18.04 9.21
N MET A 58 -37.06 16.76 9.54
CA MET A 58 -38.01 15.83 10.18
C MET A 58 -38.14 16.10 11.67
N GLU A 59 -39.32 15.72 12.21
CA GLU A 59 -39.51 15.71 13.65
C GLU A 59 -38.86 14.47 14.28
N GLY A 60 -38.26 14.64 15.46
CA GLY A 60 -37.56 13.61 16.19
C GLY A 60 -36.04 13.68 15.98
N THR A 61 -35.36 12.63 16.39
CA THR A 61 -33.90 12.49 16.32
C THR A 61 -33.54 11.37 15.33
N ALA A 62 -32.70 11.67 14.35
CA ALA A 62 -32.10 10.66 13.47
C ALA A 62 -30.94 9.97 14.21
N ILE A 63 -30.91 8.64 14.14
CA ILE A 63 -29.81 7.83 14.70
C ILE A 63 -28.88 7.49 13.56
N VAL A 64 -27.62 7.97 13.62
CA VAL A 64 -26.59 7.70 12.63
C VAL A 64 -25.59 6.72 13.22
N VAL A 65 -25.62 5.48 12.74
CA VAL A 65 -24.64 4.45 13.15
C VAL A 65 -23.39 4.61 12.30
N SER A 66 -22.25 4.85 12.95
CA SER A 66 -20.96 5.08 12.29
C SER A 66 -19.85 4.29 13.01
N PRO A 67 -18.84 3.77 12.27
CA PRO A 67 -17.84 2.87 12.86
C PRO A 67 -16.70 3.58 13.59
N LEU A 68 -16.58 4.91 13.49
CA LEU A 68 -15.40 5.64 13.94
C LEU A 68 -15.72 6.88 14.77
N ILE A 69 -15.13 6.94 15.96
CA ILE A 69 -15.31 8.05 16.91
C ILE A 69 -14.85 9.39 16.33
N ALA A 70 -13.69 9.42 15.65
CA ALA A 70 -13.15 10.64 15.06
C ALA A 70 -14.05 11.21 13.97
N LEU A 71 -14.63 10.34 13.12
CA LEU A 71 -15.59 10.75 12.09
C LEU A 71 -16.85 11.37 12.72
N MET A 72 -17.39 10.71 13.76
CA MET A 72 -18.57 11.23 14.46
C MET A 72 -18.32 12.63 15.00
N LYS A 73 -17.17 12.88 15.65
CA LYS A 73 -16.83 14.20 16.19
C LYS A 73 -16.80 15.26 15.08
N ASN A 74 -16.08 14.99 14.00
CA ASN A 74 -16.00 15.95 12.88
C ASN A 74 -17.38 16.26 12.28
N GLN A 75 -18.22 15.24 12.09
CA GLN A 75 -19.58 15.43 11.55
C GLN A 75 -20.47 16.23 12.51
N VAL A 76 -20.36 16.00 13.81
CA VAL A 76 -21.07 16.78 14.84
C VAL A 76 -20.61 18.23 14.86
N ASP A 77 -19.30 18.47 14.80
CA ASP A 77 -18.73 19.83 14.78
C ASP A 77 -19.19 20.61 13.55
N VAL A 78 -19.24 19.97 12.37
CA VAL A 78 -19.75 20.58 11.13
C VAL A 78 -21.24 20.97 11.27
N ILE A 79 -22.08 20.06 11.76
CA ILE A 79 -23.53 20.34 11.90
C ILE A 79 -23.80 21.42 12.93
N ASN A 80 -23.11 21.39 14.09
CA ASN A 80 -23.26 22.43 15.09
C ASN A 80 -22.72 23.78 14.60
N GLY A 81 -21.66 23.79 13.77
CA GLY A 81 -21.11 25.00 13.18
C GLY A 81 -21.99 25.70 12.15
N ILE A 82 -22.87 24.94 11.45
CA ILE A 82 -23.84 25.52 10.50
C ILE A 82 -25.21 25.80 11.12
N SER A 83 -25.43 25.38 12.37
CA SER A 83 -26.70 25.54 13.06
C SER A 83 -26.70 26.82 13.92
N GLU A 84 -27.85 27.50 14.02
CA GLU A 84 -28.01 28.69 14.85
C GLU A 84 -28.10 28.33 16.35
N GLU A 85 -28.39 27.07 16.67
CA GLU A 85 -28.54 26.55 18.04
C GLU A 85 -27.47 25.51 18.36
N ASP A 86 -26.96 25.53 19.55
CA ASP A 86 -26.03 24.49 20.07
C ASP A 86 -26.79 23.20 20.40
N GLY A 87 -26.13 22.04 20.18
CA GLY A 87 -26.67 20.73 20.56
C GLY A 87 -27.66 20.14 19.55
N VAL A 88 -27.66 20.63 18.34
CA VAL A 88 -28.45 20.07 17.22
C VAL A 88 -27.92 18.70 16.81
N ALA A 89 -26.60 18.50 16.91
CA ALA A 89 -25.95 17.19 16.73
C ALA A 89 -25.13 16.81 17.95
N HIS A 90 -25.19 15.53 18.29
CA HIS A 90 -24.38 14.92 19.34
C HIS A 90 -23.82 13.58 18.87
N TYR A 91 -22.82 13.08 19.60
CA TYR A 91 -22.36 11.69 19.48
C TYR A 91 -22.46 10.97 20.80
N LEU A 92 -22.63 9.65 20.75
CA LEU A 92 -22.65 8.75 21.90
C LEU A 92 -21.69 7.61 21.70
N ASN A 93 -20.60 7.60 22.43
CA ASN A 93 -19.57 6.57 22.38
C ASN A 93 -18.93 6.33 23.77
N SER A 94 -17.96 5.41 23.84
CA SER A 94 -17.29 5.03 25.10
C SER A 94 -16.33 6.08 25.68
N SER A 95 -16.04 7.17 24.97
CA SER A 95 -15.12 8.20 25.45
C SER A 95 -15.79 9.30 26.28
N LEU A 96 -17.13 9.39 26.25
CA LEU A 96 -17.88 10.42 26.96
C LEU A 96 -17.95 10.18 28.46
N LYS A 97 -17.83 11.25 29.24
CA LYS A 97 -18.06 11.25 30.68
C LYS A 97 -19.56 11.25 30.98
N LYS A 98 -19.93 10.80 32.19
CA LYS A 98 -21.34 10.69 32.61
C LYS A 98 -22.12 12.01 32.46
N ALA A 99 -21.52 13.15 32.86
CA ALA A 99 -22.17 14.46 32.74
C ALA A 99 -22.44 14.85 31.26
N GLU A 100 -21.57 14.45 30.33
CA GLU A 100 -21.77 14.68 28.90
C GLU A 100 -22.91 13.81 28.36
N ILE A 101 -22.96 12.54 28.78
CA ILE A 101 -24.06 11.62 28.41
C ILE A 101 -25.40 12.17 28.92
N ASP A 102 -25.47 12.66 30.16
CA ASP A 102 -26.68 13.23 30.75
C ASP A 102 -27.14 14.48 29.97
N LYS A 103 -26.19 15.33 29.51
CA LYS A 103 -26.49 16.48 28.66
C LYS A 103 -27.06 16.02 27.30
N VAL A 104 -26.41 15.07 26.65
CA VAL A 104 -26.90 14.50 25.36
C VAL A 104 -28.33 13.98 25.52
N ARG A 105 -28.62 13.21 26.57
CA ARG A 105 -29.97 12.70 26.85
C ARG A 105 -31.00 13.82 27.06
N ALA A 106 -30.63 14.86 27.81
CA ALA A 106 -31.51 16.00 28.05
C ALA A 106 -31.84 16.76 26.75
N ASP A 107 -30.85 16.98 25.90
CA ASP A 107 -31.03 17.65 24.59
C ASP A 107 -31.87 16.82 23.61
N ILE A 108 -31.77 15.47 23.65
CA ILE A 108 -32.65 14.59 22.87
C ILE A 108 -34.09 14.67 23.37
N VAL A 109 -34.32 14.57 24.69
CA VAL A 109 -35.67 14.64 25.26
C VAL A 109 -36.34 15.99 25.01
N SER A 110 -35.58 17.07 25.00
CA SER A 110 -36.08 18.42 24.68
C SER A 110 -36.45 18.59 23.19
N GLY A 111 -36.07 17.65 22.32
CA GLY A 111 -36.27 17.71 20.86
C GLY A 111 -35.26 18.63 20.14
N ARG A 112 -34.25 19.15 20.83
CA ARG A 112 -33.18 19.98 20.27
C ARG A 112 -32.27 19.16 19.37
N THR A 113 -31.88 17.95 19.79
CA THR A 113 -31.00 17.07 19.03
C THR A 113 -31.72 16.48 17.82
N LYS A 114 -31.25 16.80 16.63
CA LYS A 114 -31.73 16.30 15.36
C LYS A 114 -30.93 15.12 14.83
N LEU A 115 -29.63 15.07 15.16
CA LEU A 115 -28.74 13.96 14.79
C LEU A 115 -28.03 13.43 16.02
N LEU A 116 -28.10 12.13 16.23
CA LEU A 116 -27.31 11.41 17.20
C LEU A 116 -26.42 10.39 16.50
N TYR A 117 -25.11 10.65 16.49
CA TYR A 117 -24.11 9.70 15.99
C TYR A 117 -23.80 8.68 17.09
N VAL A 118 -23.87 7.40 16.76
CA VAL A 118 -23.68 6.31 17.72
C VAL A 118 -22.75 5.24 17.16
N ALA A 119 -21.77 4.80 17.96
CA ALA A 119 -21.01 3.62 17.64
C ALA A 119 -21.88 2.36 17.79
N PRO A 120 -21.75 1.32 16.94
CA PRO A 120 -22.58 0.14 16.98
C PRO A 120 -22.53 -0.57 18.36
N GLU A 121 -21.36 -0.60 19.01
CA GLU A 121 -21.18 -1.15 20.36
C GLU A 121 -21.96 -0.35 21.42
N SER A 122 -22.11 0.95 21.23
CA SER A 122 -22.87 1.82 22.13
C SER A 122 -24.37 1.72 21.86
N LEU A 123 -24.79 1.57 20.62
CA LEU A 123 -26.18 1.37 20.25
C LEU A 123 -26.75 0.08 20.86
N ASN A 124 -25.96 -0.99 20.83
CA ASN A 124 -26.35 -2.33 21.33
C ASN A 124 -26.39 -2.46 22.86
N LYS A 125 -26.04 -1.41 23.63
CA LYS A 125 -26.17 -1.44 25.10
C LYS A 125 -27.65 -1.33 25.50
N GLU A 126 -28.10 -2.21 26.37
CA GLU A 126 -29.51 -2.25 26.86
C GLU A 126 -29.99 -0.91 27.38
N GLU A 127 -29.15 -0.19 28.14
CA GLU A 127 -29.46 1.13 28.70
C GLU A 127 -29.73 2.16 27.60
N ASN A 128 -28.95 2.14 26.52
CA ASN A 128 -29.14 3.08 25.41
C ASN A 128 -30.36 2.72 24.57
N MET A 129 -30.58 1.44 24.31
CA MET A 129 -31.79 1.00 23.60
C MET A 129 -33.06 1.33 24.41
N ALA A 130 -33.09 1.12 25.73
CA ALA A 130 -34.19 1.49 26.59
C ALA A 130 -34.45 3.01 26.58
N PHE A 131 -33.42 3.82 26.64
CA PHE A 131 -33.54 5.27 26.52
C PHE A 131 -34.10 5.70 25.16
N LEU A 132 -33.52 5.22 24.07
CA LEU A 132 -33.92 5.55 22.70
C LEU A 132 -35.34 5.10 22.36
N LYS A 133 -35.83 4.03 22.98
CA LYS A 133 -37.23 3.59 22.87
C LYS A 133 -38.23 4.62 23.44
N SER A 134 -37.80 5.48 24.35
CA SER A 134 -38.64 6.51 24.96
C SER A 134 -38.75 7.83 24.17
N VAL A 135 -37.99 7.96 23.08
CA VAL A 135 -37.93 9.20 22.28
C VAL A 135 -38.40 8.96 20.84
N LYS A 136 -38.81 10.02 20.16
CA LYS A 136 -39.24 9.94 18.75
C LYS A 136 -38.02 9.82 17.84
N ILE A 137 -37.86 8.70 17.18
CA ILE A 137 -36.86 8.48 16.15
C ILE A 137 -37.42 8.89 14.80
N SER A 138 -36.67 9.72 14.05
CA SER A 138 -37.06 10.15 12.70
C SER A 138 -36.71 9.09 11.65
N PHE A 139 -35.48 8.57 11.68
CA PHE A 139 -34.98 7.46 10.84
C PHE A 139 -33.66 6.93 11.40
N TYR A 140 -33.18 5.82 10.85
CA TYR A 140 -31.84 5.27 11.09
C TYR A 140 -30.99 5.43 9.85
N ALA A 141 -29.80 6.02 10.00
CA ALA A 141 -28.78 6.08 8.95
C ALA A 141 -27.63 5.12 9.32
N ILE A 142 -27.36 4.17 8.45
CA ILE A 142 -26.28 3.20 8.64
C ILE A 142 -25.15 3.62 7.71
N ASP A 143 -24.21 4.39 8.25
CA ASP A 143 -23.04 4.84 7.52
C ASP A 143 -22.00 3.72 7.45
N GLU A 144 -21.21 3.71 6.37
CA GLU A 144 -20.26 2.63 6.03
C GLU A 144 -20.91 1.23 6.14
N ALA A 145 -22.11 1.09 5.56
CA ALA A 145 -22.92 -0.12 5.69
C ALA A 145 -22.23 -1.40 5.20
N HIS A 146 -21.15 -1.29 4.39
CA HIS A 146 -20.31 -2.43 3.99
C HIS A 146 -19.70 -3.19 5.19
N CYS A 147 -19.57 -2.53 6.35
CA CYS A 147 -19.12 -3.17 7.60
C CYS A 147 -20.05 -4.31 8.10
N ILE A 148 -21.28 -4.41 7.59
CA ILE A 148 -22.23 -5.49 7.90
C ILE A 148 -21.76 -6.81 7.28
N SER A 149 -21.14 -6.76 6.12
CA SER A 149 -20.87 -7.93 5.29
C SER A 149 -19.50 -8.55 5.58
N GLU A 150 -19.49 -9.86 5.80
CA GLU A 150 -18.25 -10.65 5.90
C GLU A 150 -17.45 -10.66 4.59
N TRP A 151 -18.09 -10.34 3.49
CA TRP A 151 -17.47 -10.20 2.16
C TRP A 151 -16.96 -8.78 1.90
N GLY A 152 -17.22 -7.84 2.84
CA GLY A 152 -16.70 -6.49 2.80
C GLY A 152 -15.25 -6.42 3.29
N HIS A 153 -14.52 -5.42 2.86
CA HIS A 153 -13.10 -5.24 3.22
C HIS A 153 -12.87 -4.80 4.68
N ASP A 154 -13.90 -4.34 5.41
CA ASP A 154 -13.86 -3.93 6.84
C ASP A 154 -15.06 -4.50 7.60
N PHE A 155 -15.17 -5.82 7.66
CA PHE A 155 -16.23 -6.48 8.41
C PHE A 155 -16.14 -6.18 9.91
N ARG A 156 -17.29 -5.83 10.50
CA ARG A 156 -17.44 -5.56 11.94
C ARG A 156 -18.62 -6.33 12.51
N PRO A 157 -18.40 -7.33 13.37
CA PRO A 157 -19.47 -8.18 13.93
C PRO A 157 -20.59 -7.39 14.60
N GLU A 158 -20.28 -6.24 15.23
CA GLU A 158 -21.28 -5.42 15.91
C GLU A 158 -22.32 -4.78 14.95
N TYR A 159 -21.94 -4.60 13.67
CA TYR A 159 -22.89 -4.13 12.65
C TYR A 159 -24.00 -5.16 12.36
N ARG A 160 -23.75 -6.46 12.53
CA ARG A 160 -24.77 -7.52 12.37
C ARG A 160 -25.89 -7.41 13.42
N LYS A 161 -25.65 -6.74 14.54
CA LYS A 161 -26.62 -6.55 15.62
C LYS A 161 -27.52 -5.32 15.43
N ILE A 162 -27.26 -4.47 14.42
CA ILE A 162 -28.00 -3.21 14.20
C ILE A 162 -29.48 -3.48 13.96
N ARG A 163 -29.85 -4.51 13.20
CA ARG A 163 -31.26 -4.87 12.96
C ARG A 163 -31.97 -5.16 14.27
N TYR A 164 -31.38 -5.95 15.15
CA TYR A 164 -31.92 -6.25 16.48
C TYR A 164 -32.14 -4.99 17.33
N ALA A 165 -31.19 -4.04 17.26
CA ALA A 165 -31.35 -2.77 17.97
C ALA A 165 -32.50 -1.92 17.40
N ILE A 166 -32.66 -1.84 16.08
CA ILE A 166 -33.78 -1.15 15.42
C ILE A 166 -35.12 -1.75 15.85
N ASP A 167 -35.25 -3.08 15.83
CA ASP A 167 -36.48 -3.79 16.24
C ASP A 167 -36.80 -3.56 17.71
N THR A 168 -35.81 -3.41 18.56
CA THR A 168 -35.95 -3.17 20.00
C THR A 168 -36.34 -1.72 20.31
N ILE A 169 -35.72 -0.75 19.65
CA ILE A 169 -35.96 0.68 19.87
C ILE A 169 -37.30 1.11 19.27
N GLY A 170 -37.57 0.75 18.02
CA GLY A 170 -38.81 1.07 17.33
C GLY A 170 -38.61 1.25 15.84
N ALA A 171 -39.62 0.86 15.07
CA ALA A 171 -39.59 0.96 13.61
C ALA A 171 -39.56 2.43 13.13
N ALA A 172 -38.61 2.74 12.26
CA ALA A 172 -38.50 3.99 11.51
C ALA A 172 -37.76 3.69 10.19
N PRO A 173 -37.85 4.56 9.17
CA PRO A 173 -37.16 4.35 7.90
C PRO A 173 -35.66 4.14 8.09
N VAL A 174 -35.06 3.28 7.27
CA VAL A 174 -33.62 2.99 7.29
C VAL A 174 -32.99 3.51 5.99
N ILE A 175 -31.91 4.27 6.12
CA ILE A 175 -31.04 4.61 5.00
C ILE A 175 -29.67 3.98 5.22
N ALA A 176 -29.28 3.04 4.36
CA ALA A 176 -27.97 2.39 4.37
C ALA A 176 -27.06 3.02 3.30
N LEU A 177 -25.90 3.52 3.72
CA LEU A 177 -24.98 4.23 2.82
C LEU A 177 -23.61 3.58 2.85
N THR A 178 -23.00 3.43 1.67
CA THR A 178 -21.62 3.00 1.55
C THR A 178 -20.96 3.58 0.28
N ALA A 179 -19.62 3.67 0.31
CA ALA A 179 -18.85 4.06 -0.86
C ALA A 179 -18.43 2.88 -1.73
N THR A 180 -18.37 1.69 -1.15
CA THR A 180 -17.81 0.49 -1.78
C THR A 180 -18.68 -0.70 -1.46
N ALA A 181 -19.32 -1.28 -2.46
CA ALA A 181 -20.03 -2.55 -2.32
C ALA A 181 -20.13 -3.21 -3.69
N THR A 182 -19.64 -4.44 -3.77
CA THR A 182 -19.97 -5.35 -4.88
C THR A 182 -21.42 -5.79 -4.77
N ASP A 183 -22.00 -6.39 -5.82
CA ASP A 183 -23.39 -6.87 -5.78
C ASP A 183 -23.64 -7.86 -4.62
N LYS A 184 -22.63 -8.68 -4.29
CA LYS A 184 -22.71 -9.61 -3.15
C LYS A 184 -22.80 -8.88 -1.82
N VAL A 185 -21.91 -7.91 -1.60
CA VAL A 185 -21.90 -7.08 -0.38
C VAL A 185 -23.21 -6.31 -0.26
N ARG A 186 -23.70 -5.72 -1.33
CA ARG A 186 -25.00 -5.04 -1.37
C ARG A 186 -26.16 -5.94 -0.94
N THR A 187 -26.25 -7.13 -1.54
CA THR A 187 -27.33 -8.08 -1.20
C THR A 187 -27.28 -8.50 0.26
N ASP A 188 -26.07 -8.71 0.80
CA ASP A 188 -25.87 -9.06 2.21
C ASP A 188 -26.27 -7.90 3.14
N ILE A 189 -25.95 -6.64 2.80
CA ILE A 189 -26.38 -5.45 3.56
C ILE A 189 -27.90 -5.36 3.62
N ILE A 190 -28.57 -5.41 2.47
CA ILE A 190 -30.03 -5.28 2.35
C ILE A 190 -30.73 -6.34 3.18
N ARG A 191 -30.29 -7.61 3.06
CA ARG A 191 -30.84 -8.75 3.81
C ARG A 191 -30.58 -8.61 5.32
N SER A 192 -29.35 -8.23 5.71
CA SER A 192 -28.99 -8.13 7.14
C SER A 192 -29.73 -7.00 7.85
N LEU A 193 -30.08 -5.94 7.14
CA LEU A 193 -30.89 -4.84 7.68
C LEU A 193 -32.38 -5.07 7.56
N GLY A 194 -32.85 -6.11 6.82
CA GLY A 194 -34.26 -6.40 6.59
C GLY A 194 -34.97 -5.29 5.82
N ILE A 195 -34.34 -4.77 4.76
CA ILE A 195 -34.84 -3.69 3.91
C ILE A 195 -34.95 -4.14 2.44
N GLU A 196 -35.45 -5.34 2.20
CA GLU A 196 -35.52 -5.96 0.88
C GLU A 196 -36.33 -5.14 -0.13
N ASP A 197 -37.31 -4.39 0.34
CA ASP A 197 -38.18 -3.53 -0.50
C ASP A 197 -37.65 -2.08 -0.62
N CYS A 198 -36.39 -1.81 -0.26
CA CYS A 198 -35.83 -0.47 -0.29
C CYS A 198 -35.65 0.07 -1.71
N ALA A 199 -35.73 1.42 -1.86
CA ALA A 199 -35.29 2.06 -3.07
C ALA A 199 -33.75 2.09 -3.14
N GLU A 200 -33.20 1.62 -4.25
CA GLU A 200 -31.75 1.55 -4.48
C GLU A 200 -31.29 2.72 -5.37
N PHE A 201 -30.28 3.45 -4.89
CA PHE A 201 -29.61 4.52 -5.63
C PHE A 201 -28.14 4.16 -5.79
N LYS A 202 -27.70 4.08 -7.06
CA LYS A 202 -26.31 3.73 -7.41
C LYS A 202 -25.71 4.87 -8.22
N SER A 203 -24.75 5.57 -7.65
CA SER A 203 -23.91 6.52 -8.40
C SER A 203 -22.74 5.79 -9.06
N SER A 204 -22.27 6.33 -10.18
CA SER A 204 -21.07 5.79 -10.85
C SER A 204 -19.84 5.82 -9.95
N PHE A 205 -19.05 4.75 -9.99
CA PHE A 205 -17.74 4.70 -9.34
C PHE A 205 -16.67 5.49 -10.08
N ASN A 206 -16.99 6.02 -11.25
CA ASN A 206 -16.02 6.76 -12.05
C ASN A 206 -15.64 8.09 -11.40
N ARG A 207 -14.35 8.26 -11.18
CA ARG A 207 -13.73 9.50 -10.71
C ARG A 207 -12.85 10.06 -11.84
N PRO A 208 -13.43 10.83 -12.78
CA PRO A 208 -12.73 11.27 -13.99
C PRO A 208 -11.50 12.14 -13.71
N ASN A 209 -11.50 12.82 -12.56
CA ASN A 209 -10.42 13.70 -12.12
C ASN A 209 -9.23 12.98 -11.45
N LEU A 210 -9.26 11.66 -11.29
CA LEU A 210 -8.17 10.92 -10.71
C LEU A 210 -7.29 10.28 -11.78
N TYR A 211 -5.99 10.53 -11.69
CA TYR A 211 -4.97 9.82 -12.45
C TYR A 211 -4.48 8.60 -11.68
N TYR A 212 -4.33 7.45 -12.36
CA TYR A 212 -3.90 6.19 -11.75
C TYR A 212 -2.60 5.68 -12.38
N GLU A 213 -1.64 5.30 -11.54
CA GLU A 213 -0.34 4.80 -11.97
C GLU A 213 0.13 3.65 -11.07
N VAL A 214 0.73 2.62 -11.69
CA VAL A 214 1.41 1.53 -10.98
C VAL A 214 2.90 1.59 -11.31
N ARG A 215 3.75 1.69 -10.30
CA ARG A 215 5.21 1.71 -10.41
C ARG A 215 5.82 0.44 -9.84
N ALA A 216 6.92 -0.02 -10.43
CA ALA A 216 7.70 -1.10 -9.85
C ALA A 216 8.33 -0.67 -8.52
N LYS A 217 8.17 -1.49 -7.49
CA LYS A 217 8.85 -1.36 -6.21
C LYS A 217 10.10 -2.22 -6.26
N ARG A 218 11.24 -1.62 -6.55
CA ARG A 218 12.51 -2.33 -6.70
C ARG A 218 13.20 -2.52 -5.34
N SER A 219 13.54 -1.42 -4.69
CA SER A 219 14.08 -1.42 -3.33
C SER A 219 13.41 -0.36 -2.47
N ASP A 220 13.56 -0.47 -1.15
CA ASP A 220 13.04 0.53 -0.21
C ASP A 220 13.66 1.91 -0.44
N ASP A 221 14.94 1.95 -0.80
CA ASP A 221 15.69 3.18 -1.04
C ASP A 221 15.23 3.84 -2.35
N ASP A 222 15.17 3.08 -3.47
CA ASP A 222 14.66 3.58 -4.75
C ASP A 222 13.22 4.09 -4.64
N THR A 223 12.35 3.35 -3.95
CA THR A 223 10.97 3.75 -3.73
C THR A 223 10.87 5.06 -2.94
N SER A 224 11.67 5.21 -1.88
CA SER A 224 11.72 6.43 -1.08
C SER A 224 12.23 7.62 -1.90
N LYS A 225 13.26 7.41 -2.72
CA LYS A 225 13.80 8.44 -3.65
C LYS A 225 12.74 8.88 -4.66
N GLN A 226 12.02 7.95 -5.27
CA GLN A 226 10.94 8.27 -6.21
C GLN A 226 9.83 9.08 -5.55
N ILE A 227 9.43 8.73 -4.32
CA ILE A 227 8.42 9.45 -3.53
C ILE A 227 8.90 10.88 -3.24
N ILE A 228 10.12 11.06 -2.76
CA ILE A 228 10.68 12.39 -2.47
C ILE A 228 10.73 13.23 -3.74
N LYS A 229 11.20 12.66 -4.85
CA LYS A 229 11.23 13.34 -6.15
C LYS A 229 9.83 13.80 -6.56
N PHE A 230 8.85 12.94 -6.44
CA PHE A 230 7.46 13.26 -6.76
C PHE A 230 6.93 14.41 -5.88
N ILE A 231 7.12 14.35 -4.55
CA ILE A 231 6.63 15.38 -3.63
C ILE A 231 7.31 16.74 -3.91
N LYS A 232 8.63 16.74 -4.17
CA LYS A 232 9.35 17.97 -4.50
C LYS A 232 8.88 18.62 -5.80
N GLN A 233 8.41 17.82 -6.78
CA GLN A 233 7.76 18.33 -8.00
C GLN A 233 6.35 18.89 -7.73
N HIS A 234 5.74 18.52 -6.58
CA HIS A 234 4.41 18.95 -6.15
C HIS A 234 4.44 19.73 -4.82
N THR A 235 5.47 20.54 -4.62
CA THR A 235 5.68 21.35 -3.39
C THR A 235 4.43 22.15 -3.03
N GLY A 236 4.07 22.16 -1.74
CA GLY A 236 2.89 22.85 -1.22
C GLY A 236 1.56 22.17 -1.57
N LYS A 237 1.57 20.93 -2.07
CA LYS A 237 0.37 20.13 -2.30
C LYS A 237 0.18 19.12 -1.19
N SER A 238 -1.05 19.00 -0.69
CA SER A 238 -1.39 18.03 0.34
C SER A 238 -1.44 16.61 -0.21
N GLY A 239 -0.87 15.65 0.51
CA GLY A 239 -0.83 14.25 0.12
C GLY A 239 -0.86 13.24 1.25
N ILE A 240 -1.22 12.00 0.92
CA ILE A 240 -1.27 10.88 1.84
C ILE A 240 -0.44 9.74 1.28
N ILE A 241 0.40 9.11 2.13
CA ILE A 241 1.20 7.95 1.76
C ILE A 241 0.81 6.78 2.66
N TYR A 242 0.34 5.68 2.07
CA TYR A 242 -0.05 4.48 2.79
C TYR A 242 1.07 3.44 2.81
N CYS A 243 1.37 2.92 4.01
CA CYS A 243 2.31 1.82 4.23
C CYS A 243 1.65 0.69 5.03
N LEU A 244 2.08 -0.56 4.84
CA LEU A 244 1.55 -1.72 5.56
C LEU A 244 1.95 -1.76 7.04
N SER A 245 3.15 -1.33 7.39
CA SER A 245 3.67 -1.45 8.76
C SER A 245 3.88 -0.11 9.45
N ARG A 246 3.65 -0.08 10.78
CA ARG A 246 3.90 1.10 11.62
C ARG A 246 5.35 1.55 11.53
N LYS A 247 6.30 0.60 11.56
CA LYS A 247 7.73 0.87 11.42
C LYS A 247 8.05 1.61 10.12
N LYS A 248 7.50 1.15 8.98
CA LYS A 248 7.73 1.81 7.69
C LYS A 248 7.12 3.22 7.65
N VAL A 249 5.97 3.42 8.29
CA VAL A 249 5.35 4.75 8.45
C VAL A 249 6.28 5.73 9.16
N GLU A 250 6.84 5.32 10.29
CA GLU A 250 7.76 6.16 11.07
C GLU A 250 9.08 6.42 10.30
N GLU A 251 9.66 5.38 9.70
CA GLU A 251 10.89 5.49 8.90
C GLU A 251 10.72 6.44 7.72
N LEU A 252 9.65 6.25 6.93
CA LEU A 252 9.42 7.08 5.75
C LEU A 252 9.09 8.54 6.12
N ALA A 253 8.30 8.75 7.18
CA ALA A 253 8.02 10.11 7.67
C ALA A 253 9.32 10.82 8.10
N ALA A 254 10.22 10.13 8.82
CA ALA A 254 11.52 10.67 9.20
C ALA A 254 12.40 10.99 7.98
N ILE A 255 12.40 10.13 6.95
CA ILE A 255 13.12 10.38 5.70
C ILE A 255 12.57 11.61 4.98
N LEU A 256 11.24 11.79 4.92
CA LEU A 256 10.61 12.95 4.30
C LEU A 256 10.96 14.23 5.05
N GLN A 257 10.91 14.23 6.39
CA GLN A 257 11.30 15.36 7.24
C GLN A 257 12.76 15.75 7.04
N ALA A 258 13.67 14.75 6.96
CA ALA A 258 15.09 14.98 6.69
C ALA A 258 15.34 15.63 5.31
N ASN A 259 14.38 15.52 4.39
CA ASN A 259 14.42 16.12 3.05
C ASN A 259 13.59 17.42 2.95
N ASP A 260 13.35 18.09 4.07
CA ASP A 260 12.65 19.37 4.19
C ASP A 260 11.16 19.31 3.74
N ILE A 261 10.53 18.13 3.81
CA ILE A 261 9.11 17.94 3.55
C ILE A 261 8.35 17.96 4.89
N LYS A 262 7.32 18.78 5.01
CA LYS A 262 6.45 18.84 6.18
C LYS A 262 5.58 17.58 6.25
N ALA A 263 6.10 16.52 6.80
CA ALA A 263 5.44 15.22 6.92
C ALA A 263 5.32 14.76 8.36
N ALA A 264 4.28 13.97 8.67
CA ALA A 264 4.14 13.33 9.98
C ALA A 264 3.63 11.89 9.86
N PRO A 265 4.01 11.00 10.79
CA PRO A 265 3.52 9.63 10.85
C PRO A 265 2.12 9.57 11.45
N TYR A 266 1.28 8.62 11.00
CA TYR A 266 -0.03 8.37 11.59
C TYR A 266 -0.37 6.86 11.58
N HIS A 267 -0.51 6.27 12.76
CA HIS A 267 -0.93 4.87 12.92
C HIS A 267 -1.57 4.61 14.28
N ALA A 268 -2.26 3.48 14.43
CA ALA A 268 -2.98 3.13 15.65
C ALA A 268 -2.09 2.93 16.90
N GLY A 269 -0.77 2.80 16.74
CA GLY A 269 0.18 2.69 17.85
C GLY A 269 0.54 4.03 18.51
N LEU A 270 0.22 5.17 17.87
CA LEU A 270 0.40 6.48 18.47
C LEU A 270 -0.70 6.73 19.50
N ASP A 271 -0.39 7.55 20.53
CA ASP A 271 -1.37 7.98 21.51
C ASP A 271 -2.47 8.85 20.87
N SER A 272 -3.59 8.99 21.58
CA SER A 272 -4.77 9.69 21.06
C SER A 272 -4.54 11.17 20.82
N GLU A 273 -3.72 11.81 21.65
CA GLU A 273 -3.42 13.25 21.57
C GLU A 273 -2.54 13.54 20.35
N THR A 274 -1.48 12.76 20.14
CA THR A 274 -0.60 12.85 18.96
C THR A 274 -1.39 12.63 17.67
N ARG A 275 -2.28 11.63 17.64
CA ARG A 275 -3.13 11.38 16.45
C ARG A 275 -4.06 12.54 16.14
N SER A 276 -4.72 13.10 17.17
CA SER A 276 -5.61 14.25 17.01
C SER A 276 -4.84 15.45 16.48
N LYS A 277 -3.70 15.75 17.10
CA LYS A 277 -2.84 16.87 16.70
C LYS A 277 -2.36 16.72 15.26
N THR A 278 -1.83 15.56 14.88
CA THR A 278 -1.36 15.31 13.50
C THR A 278 -2.48 15.50 12.49
N GLN A 279 -3.70 15.08 12.82
CA GLN A 279 -4.86 15.28 11.96
C GLN A 279 -5.24 16.76 11.84
N ASP A 280 -5.27 17.47 12.95
CA ASP A 280 -5.58 18.91 12.99
C ASP A 280 -4.49 19.71 12.22
N ASP A 281 -3.20 19.42 12.41
CA ASP A 281 -2.09 20.05 11.70
C ASP A 281 -2.18 19.81 10.18
N PHE A 282 -2.64 18.64 9.73
CA PHE A 282 -2.86 18.36 8.32
C PHE A 282 -4.06 19.11 7.74
N LEU A 283 -5.14 19.23 8.51
CA LEU A 283 -6.33 20.00 8.11
C LEU A 283 -6.05 21.50 8.05
N MET A 284 -5.19 22.00 8.96
CA MET A 284 -4.78 23.40 9.03
C MET A 284 -3.60 23.77 8.13
N GLU A 285 -3.15 22.83 7.25
CA GLU A 285 -2.05 23.03 6.30
C GLU A 285 -0.67 23.29 6.92
N GLU A 286 -0.51 22.94 8.20
CA GLU A 286 0.79 22.94 8.87
C GLU A 286 1.66 21.75 8.42
N LEU A 287 1.01 20.66 7.95
CA LEU A 287 1.61 19.49 7.34
C LEU A 287 1.15 19.36 5.89
N ASP A 288 2.10 19.09 5.00
CA ASP A 288 1.83 18.83 3.57
C ASP A 288 1.52 17.34 3.34
N VAL A 289 2.17 16.45 4.09
CA VAL A 289 2.09 15.00 3.84
C VAL A 289 1.84 14.22 5.14
N ILE A 290 0.89 13.29 5.08
CA ILE A 290 0.72 12.25 6.10
C ILE A 290 1.25 10.93 5.58
N VAL A 291 2.16 10.30 6.33
CA VAL A 291 2.56 8.91 6.11
C VAL A 291 1.81 8.04 7.09
N ALA A 292 1.01 7.10 6.60
CA ALA A 292 0.06 6.40 7.45
C ALA A 292 -0.08 4.91 7.16
N THR A 293 -0.59 4.17 8.16
CA THR A 293 -1.27 2.90 7.90
C THR A 293 -2.74 3.17 7.54
N ILE A 294 -3.50 2.10 7.21
CA ILE A 294 -4.95 2.18 6.99
C ILE A 294 -5.73 2.83 8.16
N ALA A 295 -5.08 3.03 9.32
CA ALA A 295 -5.68 3.74 10.46
C ALA A 295 -5.96 5.22 10.16
N PHE A 296 -5.21 5.85 9.23
CA PHE A 296 -5.51 7.15 8.66
C PHE A 296 -6.48 6.97 7.50
N GLY A 297 -7.70 6.64 7.85
CA GLY A 297 -8.66 6.18 6.87
C GLY A 297 -9.99 6.89 6.96
N MET A 298 -11.01 6.16 7.34
CA MET A 298 -12.37 6.68 7.46
C MET A 298 -12.41 7.88 8.40
N GLY A 299 -13.01 9.00 7.97
CA GLY A 299 -13.21 10.18 8.80
C GLY A 299 -12.37 11.42 8.47
N ILE A 300 -11.47 11.35 7.51
CA ILE A 300 -10.71 12.51 7.06
C ILE A 300 -11.41 13.12 5.86
N ASP A 301 -11.84 14.36 6.02
CA ASP A 301 -12.57 15.11 5.00
C ASP A 301 -11.83 16.39 4.60
N LYS A 302 -10.56 16.22 4.16
CA LYS A 302 -9.79 17.28 3.50
C LYS A 302 -10.09 17.23 2.00
N PRO A 303 -10.71 18.27 1.41
CA PRO A 303 -11.15 18.21 0.02
C PRO A 303 -10.03 18.31 -1.01
N ASP A 304 -8.93 18.96 -0.66
CA ASP A 304 -7.83 19.39 -1.52
C ASP A 304 -6.58 18.48 -1.43
N VAL A 305 -6.75 17.21 -1.09
CA VAL A 305 -5.67 16.21 -1.20
C VAL A 305 -5.34 16.01 -2.68
N ARG A 306 -4.10 16.31 -3.09
CA ARG A 306 -3.68 16.26 -4.50
C ARG A 306 -3.06 14.93 -4.90
N PHE A 307 -2.51 14.17 -3.95
CA PHE A 307 -1.98 12.85 -4.27
C PHE A 307 -2.20 11.84 -3.15
N VAL A 308 -2.37 10.59 -3.56
CA VAL A 308 -2.38 9.42 -2.68
C VAL A 308 -1.38 8.42 -3.21
N ILE A 309 -0.40 8.08 -2.40
CA ILE A 309 0.66 7.12 -2.75
C ILE A 309 0.52 5.89 -1.86
N HIS A 310 0.52 4.72 -2.48
CA HIS A 310 0.64 3.45 -1.79
C HIS A 310 2.08 2.97 -1.89
N TYR A 311 2.81 3.03 -0.78
CA TYR A 311 4.18 2.50 -0.68
C TYR A 311 4.18 0.97 -0.84
N ASP A 312 3.18 0.33 -0.31
CA ASP A 312 2.91 -1.10 -0.44
C ASP A 312 1.54 -1.31 -1.10
N ILE A 313 1.39 -2.40 -1.86
CA ILE A 313 0.12 -2.72 -2.49
C ILE A 313 -0.98 -2.93 -1.43
N PRO A 314 -2.20 -2.40 -1.62
CA PRO A 314 -3.31 -2.60 -0.69
C PRO A 314 -3.84 -4.04 -0.70
N LYS A 315 -4.55 -4.43 0.36
CA LYS A 315 -5.09 -5.79 0.54
C LYS A 315 -6.24 -6.12 -0.41
N SER A 316 -6.93 -5.10 -0.92
CA SER A 316 -8.09 -5.27 -1.82
C SER A 316 -8.28 -4.03 -2.69
N LEU A 317 -8.97 -4.19 -3.80
CA LEU A 317 -9.32 -3.08 -4.69
C LEU A 317 -10.38 -2.15 -4.08
N GLU A 318 -11.24 -2.64 -3.17
CA GLU A 318 -12.16 -1.79 -2.41
C GLU A 318 -11.39 -0.83 -1.50
N GLY A 319 -10.41 -1.35 -0.74
CA GLY A 319 -9.53 -0.55 0.10
C GLY A 319 -8.77 0.47 -0.75
N TYR A 320 -8.17 0.04 -1.85
CA TYR A 320 -7.49 0.91 -2.79
C TYR A 320 -8.38 2.04 -3.32
N TYR A 321 -9.61 1.70 -3.74
CA TYR A 321 -10.58 2.67 -4.23
C TYR A 321 -10.99 3.67 -3.14
N GLN A 322 -11.21 3.19 -1.91
CA GLN A 322 -11.56 4.04 -0.77
C GLN A 322 -10.43 5.00 -0.39
N GLU A 323 -9.18 4.51 -0.40
CA GLU A 323 -7.99 5.27 -0.06
C GLU A 323 -7.64 6.29 -1.15
N THR A 324 -7.63 5.89 -2.42
CA THR A 324 -7.43 6.80 -3.56
C THR A 324 -8.56 7.81 -3.71
N GLY A 325 -9.79 7.44 -3.32
CA GLY A 325 -10.96 8.31 -3.30
C GLY A 325 -10.84 9.53 -2.37
N ARG A 326 -9.77 9.62 -1.55
CA ARG A 326 -9.47 10.81 -0.74
C ARG A 326 -8.89 11.93 -1.57
N ALA A 327 -8.22 11.62 -2.69
CA ALA A 327 -7.70 12.63 -3.60
C ALA A 327 -8.84 13.34 -4.36
N GLY A 328 -8.68 14.64 -4.59
CA GLY A 328 -9.53 15.42 -5.47
C GLY A 328 -11.02 15.41 -5.12
N ARG A 329 -11.40 15.49 -3.85
CA ARG A 329 -12.83 15.55 -3.44
C ARG A 329 -13.52 16.83 -3.85
N ASP A 330 -12.77 17.89 -4.03
CA ASP A 330 -13.21 19.18 -4.57
C ASP A 330 -13.51 19.15 -6.08
N GLY A 331 -13.14 18.07 -6.77
CA GLY A 331 -13.31 17.89 -8.22
C GLY A 331 -12.06 18.24 -9.03
N GLU A 332 -11.04 18.82 -8.40
CA GLU A 332 -9.76 19.07 -9.02
C GLU A 332 -8.95 17.79 -9.20
N GLU A 333 -7.89 17.83 -10.00
CA GLU A 333 -7.07 16.66 -10.32
C GLU A 333 -6.39 16.08 -9.10
N GLY A 334 -6.41 14.75 -8.99
CA GLY A 334 -5.73 13.97 -7.98
C GLY A 334 -4.89 12.86 -8.59
N ILE A 335 -3.70 12.63 -8.05
CA ILE A 335 -2.73 11.64 -8.55
C ILE A 335 -2.69 10.46 -7.58
N CYS A 336 -2.92 9.25 -8.10
CA CYS A 336 -2.91 8.01 -7.33
C CYS A 336 -1.81 7.09 -7.85
N ILE A 337 -0.77 6.88 -7.03
CA ILE A 337 0.37 6.03 -7.37
C ILE A 337 0.39 4.84 -6.43
N VAL A 338 0.59 3.63 -6.97
CA VAL A 338 0.86 2.44 -6.16
C VAL A 338 2.18 1.82 -6.59
N PHE A 339 3.05 1.57 -5.62
CA PHE A 339 4.25 0.78 -5.81
C PHE A 339 3.93 -0.69 -5.62
N TYR A 340 4.39 -1.52 -6.55
CA TYR A 340 4.09 -2.95 -6.59
C TYR A 340 5.35 -3.79 -6.70
N SER A 341 5.44 -4.82 -5.84
CA SER A 341 6.34 -5.95 -5.97
C SER A 341 5.62 -7.25 -5.58
N LYS A 342 6.03 -8.39 -6.13
CA LYS A 342 5.50 -9.71 -5.76
C LYS A 342 5.78 -10.06 -4.30
N ASN A 343 6.88 -9.54 -3.75
CA ASN A 343 7.23 -9.75 -2.35
C ASN A 343 6.22 -9.12 -1.38
N ASP A 344 5.55 -8.04 -1.77
CA ASP A 344 4.49 -7.45 -0.94
C ASP A 344 3.26 -8.36 -0.84
N LEU A 345 2.92 -9.10 -1.91
CA LEU A 345 1.85 -10.10 -1.87
C LEU A 345 2.18 -11.22 -0.88
N LYS A 346 3.40 -11.76 -0.91
CA LYS A 346 3.87 -12.79 0.05
C LYS A 346 3.77 -12.31 1.50
N LYS A 347 4.10 -11.01 1.77
CA LYS A 347 3.92 -10.41 3.10
C LYS A 347 2.45 -10.33 3.50
N LEU A 348 1.57 -9.94 2.57
CA LEU A 348 0.13 -9.85 2.81
C LEU A 348 -0.50 -11.23 3.06
N GLU A 349 -0.05 -12.27 2.36
CA GLU A 349 -0.47 -13.65 2.60
C GLU A 349 -0.10 -14.13 4.01
N LYS A 350 1.13 -13.82 4.49
CA LYS A 350 1.54 -14.12 5.87
C LYS A 350 0.64 -13.48 6.93
N PHE A 351 0.08 -12.30 6.68
CA PHE A 351 -0.89 -11.67 7.61
C PHE A 351 -2.24 -12.40 7.68
N MET A 352 -2.51 -13.32 6.77
CA MET A 352 -3.71 -14.15 6.78
C MET A 352 -3.49 -15.49 7.49
N GLU A 353 -2.24 -15.89 7.72
CA GLU A 353 -1.91 -17.12 8.46
C GLU A 353 -2.51 -17.07 9.87
N GLY A 354 -3.08 -18.19 10.31
CA GLY A 354 -3.74 -18.32 11.61
C GLY A 354 -5.19 -17.80 11.67
N LYS A 355 -5.73 -17.20 10.60
CA LYS A 355 -7.15 -16.87 10.50
C LYS A 355 -8.00 -18.11 10.13
N PRO A 356 -9.34 -18.06 10.35
CA PRO A 356 -10.24 -19.10 9.85
C PRO A 356 -10.06 -19.32 8.34
N VAL A 357 -10.16 -20.58 7.89
CA VAL A 357 -9.92 -20.96 6.47
C VAL A 357 -10.78 -20.14 5.51
N ALA A 358 -12.05 -19.90 5.85
CA ALA A 358 -12.95 -19.09 5.02
C ALA A 358 -12.47 -17.64 4.85
N GLU A 359 -11.90 -17.03 5.91
CA GLU A 359 -11.31 -15.69 5.81
C GLU A 359 -10.03 -15.68 4.99
N GLN A 360 -9.21 -16.73 5.08
CA GLN A 360 -8.01 -16.87 4.27
C GLN A 360 -8.36 -16.97 2.79
N ASP A 361 -9.39 -17.74 2.44
CA ASP A 361 -9.82 -17.91 1.04
C ASP A 361 -10.36 -16.62 0.44
N ILE A 362 -11.16 -15.87 1.21
CA ILE A 362 -11.62 -14.54 0.79
C ILE A 362 -10.44 -13.60 0.62
N GLY A 363 -9.51 -13.56 1.59
CA GLY A 363 -8.33 -12.72 1.54
C GLY A 363 -7.44 -13.00 0.33
N ARG A 364 -7.18 -14.28 0.00
CA ARG A 364 -6.44 -14.65 -1.20
C ARG A 364 -7.14 -14.19 -2.47
N GLN A 365 -8.46 -14.34 -2.57
CA GLN A 365 -9.21 -13.87 -3.73
C GLN A 365 -9.09 -12.35 -3.91
N LEU A 366 -9.17 -11.56 -2.83
CA LEU A 366 -9.01 -10.11 -2.89
C LEU A 366 -7.58 -9.72 -3.32
N LEU A 367 -6.56 -10.43 -2.82
CA LEU A 367 -5.17 -10.20 -3.24
C LEU A 367 -4.95 -10.52 -4.73
N GLN A 368 -5.51 -11.60 -5.24
CA GLN A 368 -5.43 -11.95 -6.66
C GLN A 368 -6.06 -10.88 -7.57
N GLU A 369 -7.18 -10.28 -7.17
CA GLU A 369 -7.77 -9.16 -7.91
C GLU A 369 -6.86 -7.92 -7.90
N THR A 370 -6.20 -7.67 -6.77
CA THR A 370 -5.27 -6.55 -6.63
C THR A 370 -3.99 -6.78 -7.43
N GLU A 371 -3.44 -7.99 -7.43
CA GLU A 371 -2.33 -8.41 -8.29
C GLU A 371 -2.70 -8.26 -9.76
N ALA A 372 -3.86 -8.78 -10.15
CA ALA A 372 -4.36 -8.67 -11.51
C ALA A 372 -4.47 -7.22 -11.98
N TYR A 373 -4.89 -6.31 -11.11
CA TYR A 373 -4.92 -4.87 -11.37
C TYR A 373 -3.51 -4.29 -11.53
N ALA A 374 -2.58 -4.64 -10.65
CA ALA A 374 -1.21 -4.11 -10.67
C ALA A 374 -0.46 -4.56 -11.93
N GLU A 375 -0.51 -5.85 -12.28
CA GLU A 375 0.21 -6.41 -13.43
C GLU A 375 -0.40 -6.07 -14.78
N SER A 376 -1.70 -5.77 -14.83
CA SER A 376 -2.40 -5.52 -16.08
C SER A 376 -1.87 -4.31 -16.84
N SER A 377 -1.80 -4.44 -18.15
CA SER A 377 -1.56 -3.33 -19.08
C SER A 377 -2.86 -2.77 -19.70
N VAL A 378 -4.02 -3.21 -19.23
CA VAL A 378 -5.33 -2.64 -19.60
C VAL A 378 -5.56 -1.33 -18.85
N CYS A 379 -6.41 -0.46 -19.37
CA CYS A 379 -6.79 0.80 -18.72
C CYS A 379 -7.14 0.58 -17.23
N ARG A 380 -6.42 1.25 -16.31
CA ARG A 380 -6.60 1.13 -14.85
C ARG A 380 -8.03 1.45 -14.44
N ARG A 381 -8.60 2.50 -15.01
CA ARG A 381 -9.99 2.92 -14.75
C ARG A 381 -11.00 1.87 -15.18
N LYS A 382 -10.82 1.28 -16.38
CA LYS A 382 -11.68 0.21 -16.89
C LYS A 382 -11.68 -0.99 -15.95
N MET A 383 -10.53 -1.36 -15.44
CA MET A 383 -10.41 -2.47 -14.49
C MET A 383 -11.10 -2.19 -13.16
N LEU A 384 -10.88 -1.00 -12.57
CA LEU A 384 -11.54 -0.61 -11.32
C LEU A 384 -13.06 -0.58 -11.46
N LEU A 385 -13.58 0.02 -12.53
CA LEU A 385 -15.03 0.09 -12.76
C LEU A 385 -15.63 -1.31 -12.98
N HIS A 386 -14.96 -2.15 -13.77
CA HIS A 386 -15.39 -3.52 -13.98
C HIS A 386 -15.44 -4.34 -12.67
N TYR A 387 -14.46 -4.14 -11.77
CA TYR A 387 -14.46 -4.78 -10.47
C TYR A 387 -15.71 -4.46 -9.64
N PHE A 388 -16.22 -3.22 -9.73
CA PHE A 388 -17.47 -2.79 -9.10
C PHE A 388 -18.74 -3.07 -9.92
N GLY A 389 -18.62 -3.84 -11.02
CA GLY A 389 -19.75 -4.20 -11.89
C GLY A 389 -20.21 -3.07 -12.81
N GLU A 390 -19.39 -2.04 -13.03
CA GLU A 390 -19.68 -0.91 -13.92
C GLU A 390 -18.91 -1.05 -15.24
N GLU A 391 -19.60 -0.89 -16.36
CA GLU A 391 -18.99 -0.88 -17.69
C GLU A 391 -18.40 0.49 -18.02
N TYR A 392 -17.15 0.51 -18.49
CA TYR A 392 -16.52 1.72 -18.99
C TYR A 392 -16.47 1.69 -20.52
N PRO A 393 -17.24 2.53 -21.22
CA PRO A 393 -17.45 2.41 -22.67
C PRO A 393 -16.26 2.90 -23.51
N LYS A 394 -15.29 3.62 -22.90
CA LYS A 394 -14.14 4.15 -23.62
C LYS A 394 -12.97 3.17 -23.56
N ASP A 395 -12.24 3.02 -24.66
CA ASP A 395 -11.01 2.21 -24.70
C ASP A 395 -9.83 2.88 -24.01
N ASN A 396 -9.79 4.21 -24.01
CA ASN A 396 -8.74 5.02 -23.40
C ASN A 396 -9.36 6.07 -22.47
N CYS A 397 -8.90 6.13 -21.22
CA CYS A 397 -9.38 7.11 -20.26
C CYS A 397 -8.54 8.42 -20.25
N CYS A 398 -7.40 8.46 -20.93
CA CYS A 398 -6.42 9.55 -20.93
C CYS A 398 -5.87 9.96 -19.54
N MET A 399 -6.19 9.20 -18.49
CA MET A 399 -5.91 9.51 -17.08
C MET A 399 -5.40 8.27 -16.34
N CYS A 400 -4.51 7.47 -16.99
CA CYS A 400 -3.74 6.41 -16.32
C CYS A 400 -2.48 6.10 -17.13
N ASP A 401 -1.50 5.50 -16.45
CA ASP A 401 -0.22 5.07 -17.01
C ASP A 401 -0.37 4.23 -18.29
N ASN A 402 -1.22 3.20 -18.26
CA ASN A 402 -1.45 2.30 -19.38
C ASN A 402 -2.09 2.97 -20.61
N CYS A 403 -2.90 4.02 -20.39
CA CYS A 403 -3.52 4.77 -21.47
C CYS A 403 -2.60 5.82 -22.07
N LEU A 404 -1.70 6.41 -21.27
CA LEU A 404 -0.70 7.36 -21.74
C LEU A 404 0.48 6.67 -22.43
N HIS A 405 0.81 5.44 -22.00
CA HIS A 405 1.87 4.62 -22.57
C HIS A 405 1.33 3.25 -23.04
N PRO A 406 0.48 3.21 -24.10
CA PRO A 406 -0.19 2.00 -24.52
C PRO A 406 0.79 0.97 -25.07
N LYS A 407 0.68 -0.28 -24.60
CA LYS A 407 1.45 -1.39 -25.11
C LYS A 407 0.86 -1.93 -26.43
N LYS A 408 1.70 -2.58 -27.21
CA LYS A 408 1.29 -3.22 -28.47
C LYS A 408 0.25 -4.31 -28.18
N LYS A 409 -0.85 -4.27 -28.95
CA LYS A 409 -1.86 -5.33 -28.94
C LYS A 409 -1.41 -6.51 -29.80
N ILE A 410 -1.72 -7.71 -29.35
CA ILE A 410 -1.49 -8.97 -30.10
C ILE A 410 -2.81 -9.69 -30.34
N GLU A 411 -2.89 -10.46 -31.43
CA GLU A 411 -4.05 -11.29 -31.73
C GLU A 411 -4.06 -12.53 -30.83
N ALA A 412 -5.17 -12.80 -30.14
CA ALA A 412 -5.34 -13.92 -29.24
C ALA A 412 -6.68 -14.67 -29.41
N MET A 413 -7.23 -14.66 -30.62
CA MET A 413 -8.48 -15.33 -30.94
C MET A 413 -8.42 -16.83 -30.62
N ASN A 414 -7.32 -17.51 -31.00
CA ASN A 414 -7.15 -18.95 -30.76
C ASN A 414 -7.04 -19.23 -29.23
N GLN A 415 -6.27 -18.42 -28.51
CA GLN A 415 -6.08 -18.59 -27.09
C GLN A 415 -7.39 -18.37 -26.33
N LEU A 416 -8.20 -17.37 -26.73
CA LEU A 416 -9.54 -17.19 -26.18
C LEU A 416 -10.43 -18.41 -26.46
N LEU A 417 -10.40 -18.95 -27.69
CA LEU A 417 -11.17 -20.13 -28.01
C LEU A 417 -10.80 -21.34 -27.15
N ILE A 418 -9.51 -21.59 -26.92
CA ILE A 418 -9.01 -22.64 -26.02
C ILE A 418 -9.54 -22.44 -24.61
N VAL A 419 -9.45 -21.23 -24.05
CA VAL A 419 -9.96 -20.93 -22.69
C VAL A 419 -11.47 -21.18 -22.61
N LEU A 420 -12.26 -20.73 -23.59
CA LEU A 420 -13.71 -20.92 -23.57
C LEU A 420 -14.10 -22.40 -23.69
N GLN A 421 -13.35 -23.19 -24.48
CA GLN A 421 -13.53 -24.64 -24.61
C GLN A 421 -13.18 -25.33 -23.30
N ALA A 422 -12.07 -24.99 -22.67
CA ALA A 422 -11.68 -25.48 -21.33
C ALA A 422 -12.74 -25.20 -20.26
N VAL A 423 -13.25 -23.99 -20.18
CA VAL A 423 -14.34 -23.64 -19.24
C VAL A 423 -15.59 -24.48 -19.49
N LYS A 424 -15.91 -24.74 -20.76
CA LYS A 424 -17.04 -25.62 -21.15
C LYS A 424 -16.79 -27.07 -20.75
N ALA A 425 -15.60 -27.63 -21.07
CA ALA A 425 -15.22 -29.00 -20.74
C ALA A 425 -15.26 -29.24 -19.22
N LEU A 426 -14.83 -28.27 -18.46
CA LEU A 426 -14.86 -28.25 -16.98
C LEU A 426 -16.25 -27.91 -16.41
N LYS A 427 -17.31 -27.91 -17.24
CA LYS A 427 -18.73 -27.70 -16.86
C LYS A 427 -18.96 -26.38 -16.11
N GLU A 428 -18.15 -25.35 -16.34
CA GLU A 428 -18.26 -24.03 -15.72
C GLU A 428 -18.17 -24.07 -14.17
N ASN A 429 -17.40 -25.02 -13.57
CA ASN A 429 -17.37 -25.27 -12.13
C ASN A 429 -15.99 -25.02 -11.48
N PHE A 430 -15.09 -24.34 -12.16
CA PHE A 430 -13.73 -24.13 -11.66
C PHE A 430 -13.30 -22.68 -11.76
N ARG A 431 -12.35 -22.31 -10.87
CA ARG A 431 -11.74 -20.95 -10.82
C ARG A 431 -10.73 -20.77 -11.94
N GLN A 432 -10.31 -19.51 -12.14
CA GLN A 432 -9.37 -19.12 -13.19
C GLN A 432 -8.07 -19.94 -13.18
N GLU A 433 -7.44 -20.13 -12.02
CA GLU A 433 -6.16 -20.84 -11.88
C GLU A 433 -6.28 -22.29 -12.36
N TYR A 434 -7.33 -22.98 -11.90
CA TYR A 434 -7.59 -24.35 -12.32
C TYR A 434 -7.78 -24.48 -13.84
N VAL A 435 -8.52 -23.54 -14.43
CA VAL A 435 -8.73 -23.48 -15.89
C VAL A 435 -7.42 -23.22 -16.61
N ILE A 436 -6.57 -22.33 -16.10
CA ILE A 436 -5.26 -22.02 -16.69
C ILE A 436 -4.32 -23.22 -16.58
N ASP A 437 -4.26 -23.90 -15.43
CA ASP A 437 -3.46 -25.11 -15.27
C ASP A 437 -3.94 -26.24 -16.17
N PHE A 438 -5.25 -26.40 -16.34
CA PHE A 438 -5.85 -27.33 -17.29
C PHE A 438 -5.40 -27.04 -18.74
N VAL A 439 -5.47 -25.79 -19.16
CA VAL A 439 -5.04 -25.36 -20.51
C VAL A 439 -3.54 -25.59 -20.71
N LYS A 440 -2.72 -25.37 -19.69
CA LYS A 440 -1.26 -25.59 -19.72
C LYS A 440 -0.82 -27.06 -19.64
N GLY A 441 -1.75 -28.00 -19.47
CA GLY A 441 -1.42 -29.40 -19.27
C GLY A 441 -0.76 -29.73 -17.93
N ARG A 442 -0.94 -28.88 -16.92
CA ARG A 442 -0.45 -29.11 -15.55
C ARG A 442 -1.40 -30.03 -14.81
N ALA A 443 -1.06 -31.30 -14.69
CA ALA A 443 -1.83 -32.28 -13.92
C ALA A 443 -1.65 -32.06 -12.40
N THR A 444 -2.38 -31.10 -11.81
CA THR A 444 -2.47 -30.94 -10.35
C THR A 444 -3.19 -32.14 -9.70
N ASP A 445 -3.02 -32.31 -8.38
CA ASP A 445 -3.69 -33.41 -7.69
C ASP A 445 -5.21 -33.30 -7.78
N ASP A 446 -5.77 -32.10 -7.65
CA ASP A 446 -7.21 -31.84 -7.86
C ASP A 446 -7.68 -32.23 -9.26
N GLN A 447 -6.87 -32.01 -10.31
CA GLN A 447 -7.22 -32.39 -11.70
C GLN A 447 -7.17 -33.90 -11.89
N LYS A 448 -6.24 -34.60 -11.24
CA LYS A 448 -6.17 -36.07 -11.25
C LYS A 448 -7.35 -36.68 -10.51
N ASP A 449 -7.72 -36.14 -9.34
CA ASP A 449 -8.85 -36.61 -8.54
C ASP A 449 -10.17 -36.49 -9.30
N HIS A 450 -10.34 -35.41 -10.06
CA HIS A 450 -11.50 -35.21 -10.95
C HIS A 450 -11.36 -35.90 -12.32
N LYS A 451 -10.22 -36.53 -12.62
CA LYS A 451 -9.87 -37.12 -13.93
C LYS A 451 -9.96 -36.13 -15.09
N HIS A 452 -9.73 -34.85 -14.82
CA HIS A 452 -9.76 -33.83 -15.86
C HIS A 452 -8.50 -33.87 -16.74
N ASN A 453 -7.40 -34.42 -16.25
CA ASN A 453 -6.19 -34.71 -17.03
C ASN A 453 -6.38 -35.76 -18.11
N GLU A 454 -7.52 -36.48 -18.14
CA GLU A 454 -7.87 -37.47 -19.17
C GLU A 454 -8.80 -36.90 -20.27
N LEU A 455 -9.21 -35.61 -20.15
CA LEU A 455 -10.08 -34.94 -21.12
C LEU A 455 -9.28 -34.52 -22.37
N ASP A 456 -9.91 -34.59 -23.57
CA ASP A 456 -9.29 -34.25 -24.85
C ASP A 456 -8.77 -32.80 -24.92
N ASP A 457 -9.40 -31.88 -24.22
CA ASP A 457 -9.03 -30.47 -24.17
C ASP A 457 -7.90 -30.16 -23.13
N PHE A 458 -7.43 -31.18 -22.37
CA PHE A 458 -6.34 -31.00 -21.40
C PHE A 458 -5.02 -30.73 -22.11
N GLY A 459 -4.32 -29.67 -21.73
CA GLY A 459 -3.05 -29.29 -22.36
C GLY A 459 -3.18 -28.65 -23.74
N ALA A 460 -4.40 -28.25 -24.15
CA ALA A 460 -4.62 -27.64 -25.46
C ALA A 460 -3.81 -26.38 -25.74
N GLY A 461 -3.21 -25.79 -24.72
CA GLY A 461 -2.36 -24.60 -24.79
C GLY A 461 -0.95 -24.82 -24.31
N GLU A 462 -0.45 -26.05 -24.19
CA GLU A 462 0.88 -26.35 -23.63
C GLU A 462 2.03 -25.78 -24.46
N ASP A 463 1.84 -25.65 -25.79
CA ASP A 463 2.83 -25.10 -26.73
C ASP A 463 2.93 -23.57 -26.69
N GLU A 464 2.01 -22.89 -26.04
CA GLU A 464 1.96 -21.41 -25.94
C GLU A 464 2.79 -20.87 -24.77
N ASP A 465 3.23 -19.62 -24.88
CA ASP A 465 3.87 -18.94 -23.75
C ASP A 465 2.93 -18.94 -22.53
N SER A 466 3.40 -19.50 -21.44
CA SER A 466 2.64 -19.62 -20.20
C SER A 466 2.13 -18.30 -19.65
N LYS A 467 2.74 -17.18 -20.03
CA LYS A 467 2.38 -15.81 -19.58
C LYS A 467 1.14 -15.25 -20.29
N ILE A 468 0.70 -15.85 -21.40
CA ILE A 468 -0.42 -15.31 -22.19
C ILE A 468 -1.79 -15.57 -21.53
N TRP A 469 -1.91 -16.63 -20.71
CA TRP A 469 -3.21 -17.13 -20.25
C TRP A 469 -3.92 -16.18 -19.28
N ASN A 470 -3.19 -15.57 -18.32
CA ASN A 470 -3.76 -14.57 -17.43
C ASN A 470 -4.30 -13.34 -18.17
N PRO A 471 -3.53 -12.70 -19.07
CA PRO A 471 -4.05 -11.64 -19.96
C PRO A 471 -5.29 -12.03 -20.76
N VAL A 472 -5.32 -13.24 -21.35
CA VAL A 472 -6.46 -13.71 -22.12
C VAL A 472 -7.71 -13.85 -21.27
N VAL A 473 -7.64 -14.54 -20.12
CA VAL A 473 -8.80 -14.71 -19.24
C VAL A 473 -9.30 -13.37 -18.70
N ARG A 474 -8.37 -12.51 -18.26
CA ARG A 474 -8.71 -11.17 -17.73
C ARG A 474 -9.44 -10.32 -18.77
N GLN A 475 -8.90 -10.27 -19.99
CA GLN A 475 -9.50 -9.47 -21.05
C GLN A 475 -10.77 -10.12 -21.62
N ALA A 476 -10.91 -11.44 -21.54
CA ALA A 476 -12.17 -12.13 -21.84
C ALA A 476 -13.29 -11.80 -20.83
N LEU A 477 -12.94 -11.63 -19.56
CA LEU A 477 -13.87 -11.13 -18.52
C LEU A 477 -14.29 -9.69 -18.82
N LEU A 478 -13.32 -8.81 -19.09
CA LEU A 478 -13.58 -7.40 -19.43
C LEU A 478 -14.40 -7.21 -20.73
N ALA A 479 -14.22 -8.11 -21.70
CA ALA A 479 -14.97 -8.12 -22.96
C ALA A 479 -16.33 -8.84 -22.86
N GLY A 480 -16.65 -9.37 -21.68
CA GLY A 480 -17.92 -10.05 -21.43
C GLY A 480 -18.08 -11.41 -22.12
N TYR A 481 -17.01 -12.07 -22.52
CA TYR A 481 -17.06 -13.47 -22.99
C TYR A 481 -17.15 -14.48 -21.86
N LEU A 482 -16.50 -14.15 -20.75
CA LEU A 482 -16.59 -14.86 -19.47
C LEU A 482 -17.20 -13.96 -18.39
N LYS A 483 -17.68 -14.58 -17.33
CA LYS A 483 -18.04 -13.90 -16.08
C LYS A 483 -17.56 -14.71 -14.89
N LYS A 484 -17.22 -14.06 -13.79
CA LYS A 484 -16.97 -14.70 -12.50
C LYS A 484 -18.29 -14.86 -11.75
N ASP A 485 -18.58 -16.06 -11.28
CA ASP A 485 -19.67 -16.34 -10.36
C ASP A 485 -19.20 -16.06 -8.94
N VAL A 486 -19.40 -14.82 -8.49
CA VAL A 486 -18.90 -14.35 -7.20
C VAL A 486 -19.61 -15.04 -6.03
N GLU A 487 -20.87 -15.45 -6.20
CA GLU A 487 -21.64 -16.20 -5.18
C GLU A 487 -21.04 -17.57 -4.92
N ASN A 488 -20.47 -18.20 -5.95
CA ASN A 488 -19.82 -19.49 -5.92
C ASN A 488 -18.29 -19.37 -5.98
N TYR A 489 -17.69 -18.52 -5.14
CA TYR A 489 -16.24 -18.41 -4.96
C TYR A 489 -15.44 -18.07 -6.25
N GLY A 490 -16.02 -17.33 -7.19
CA GLY A 490 -15.31 -16.85 -8.38
C GLY A 490 -15.14 -17.89 -9.50
N LEU A 491 -16.07 -18.85 -9.60
CA LEU A 491 -16.08 -19.82 -10.71
C LEU A 491 -16.24 -19.11 -12.06
N LEU A 492 -15.50 -19.56 -13.07
CA LEU A 492 -15.63 -19.03 -14.43
C LEU A 492 -16.87 -19.60 -15.12
N LYS A 493 -17.71 -18.72 -15.65
CA LYS A 493 -18.91 -19.05 -16.39
C LYS A 493 -18.86 -18.46 -17.80
N LEU A 494 -19.42 -19.21 -18.77
CA LEU A 494 -19.59 -18.74 -20.14
C LEU A 494 -20.80 -17.80 -20.26
N THR A 495 -20.60 -16.64 -20.84
CA THR A 495 -21.70 -15.75 -21.21
C THR A 495 -22.35 -16.15 -22.53
N ALA A 496 -23.48 -15.52 -22.89
CA ALA A 496 -24.08 -15.70 -24.22
C ALA A 496 -23.12 -15.24 -25.34
N ALA A 497 -22.29 -14.22 -25.09
CA ALA A 497 -21.26 -13.75 -26.02
C ALA A 497 -20.15 -14.78 -26.18
N GLY A 498 -19.63 -15.37 -25.11
CA GLY A 498 -18.64 -16.45 -25.16
C GLY A 498 -19.14 -17.67 -25.90
N LYS A 499 -20.40 -18.08 -25.67
CA LYS A 499 -21.03 -19.19 -26.39
C LYS A 499 -21.20 -18.91 -27.90
N ARG A 500 -21.44 -17.65 -28.29
CA ARG A 500 -21.46 -17.24 -29.71
C ARG A 500 -20.07 -17.24 -30.32
N PHE A 501 -19.07 -16.71 -29.61
CA PHE A 501 -17.68 -16.68 -30.05
C PHE A 501 -17.15 -18.07 -30.38
N MET A 502 -17.41 -19.08 -29.54
CA MET A 502 -17.03 -20.48 -29.84
C MET A 502 -17.63 -21.04 -31.13
N LYS A 503 -18.80 -20.54 -31.57
CA LYS A 503 -19.44 -20.96 -32.81
C LYS A 503 -18.91 -20.22 -34.04
N SER A 504 -18.53 -18.97 -33.87
CA SER A 504 -18.03 -18.08 -34.92
C SER A 504 -16.95 -17.16 -34.30
N PRO A 505 -15.71 -17.67 -34.20
CA PRO A 505 -14.60 -16.86 -33.66
C PRO A 505 -14.35 -15.62 -34.50
N THR A 506 -14.03 -14.52 -33.84
CA THR A 506 -13.66 -13.23 -34.43
C THR A 506 -12.34 -12.76 -33.84
N SER A 507 -11.70 -11.78 -34.46
CA SER A 507 -10.47 -11.19 -33.91
C SER A 507 -10.65 -10.77 -32.46
N PHE A 508 -9.69 -11.15 -31.62
CA PHE A 508 -9.63 -10.77 -30.21
C PHE A 508 -8.25 -10.25 -29.86
N MET A 509 -8.13 -8.94 -29.83
CA MET A 509 -6.87 -8.27 -29.55
C MET A 509 -6.67 -8.06 -28.06
N ILE A 510 -5.53 -8.50 -27.54
CA ILE A 510 -5.15 -8.31 -26.12
C ILE A 510 -3.86 -7.52 -25.98
N VAL A 511 -3.62 -6.99 -24.77
CA VAL A 511 -2.33 -6.47 -24.31
C VAL A 511 -1.72 -7.42 -23.31
N MET A 512 -0.41 -7.65 -23.41
CA MET A 512 0.32 -8.47 -22.44
C MET A 512 0.52 -7.71 -21.13
N ASP A 513 0.60 -8.44 -20.02
CA ASP A 513 0.84 -7.88 -18.70
C ASP A 513 2.21 -7.17 -18.60
N ALA A 514 2.37 -6.36 -17.58
CA ALA A 514 3.64 -5.75 -17.22
C ALA A 514 4.54 -6.80 -16.55
N GLU A 515 5.80 -6.87 -16.96
CA GLU A 515 6.78 -7.69 -16.27
C GLU A 515 7.39 -6.87 -15.12
N PHE A 516 7.13 -7.29 -13.89
CA PHE A 516 7.80 -6.81 -12.70
C PHE A 516 8.82 -7.89 -12.31
N LYS A 517 10.11 -7.60 -12.50
CA LYS A 517 11.18 -8.52 -12.08
C LYS A 517 11.33 -8.46 -10.57
N ASP A 518 11.38 -9.61 -9.91
CA ASP A 518 11.77 -9.74 -8.51
C ASP A 518 13.29 -9.56 -8.39
N GLU A 519 13.77 -8.88 -7.36
CA GLU A 519 15.20 -8.58 -7.14
C GLU A 519 16.04 -9.79 -6.68
N GLU A 520 15.48 -10.99 -6.51
CA GLU A 520 16.24 -12.17 -6.09
C GLU A 520 17.14 -12.76 -7.19
N ASP A 521 17.09 -12.28 -8.43
CA ASP A 521 17.81 -12.86 -9.57
C ASP A 521 18.73 -11.86 -10.33
N ASP A 522 19.01 -10.68 -9.80
CA ASP A 522 19.84 -9.72 -10.54
C ASP A 522 20.85 -9.00 -9.61
N ASP A 523 21.99 -9.63 -9.38
CA ASP A 523 23.25 -8.98 -8.97
C ASP A 523 23.81 -8.06 -10.09
N THR A 524 22.98 -7.66 -11.05
CA THR A 524 23.34 -6.64 -12.02
C THR A 524 23.07 -5.26 -11.43
N PRO A 525 24.08 -4.38 -11.39
CA PRO A 525 23.93 -3.01 -10.92
C PRO A 525 22.84 -2.30 -11.74
N LEU A 526 21.92 -1.64 -11.04
CA LEU A 526 20.86 -0.81 -11.60
C LEU A 526 21.41 0.19 -12.59
N THR A 527 21.37 -0.10 -13.87
CA THR A 527 21.54 0.86 -14.94
C THR A 527 20.22 1.62 -15.15
N GLY A 528 19.94 2.58 -14.28
CA GLY A 528 19.27 3.79 -14.71
C GLY A 528 20.31 4.53 -15.54
N THR A 529 20.13 4.67 -16.83
CA THR A 529 20.79 5.46 -17.89
C THR A 529 22.09 6.29 -17.57
N ALA A 530 22.73 6.12 -16.45
CA ALA A 530 24.07 6.60 -16.19
C ALA A 530 25.04 5.58 -16.80
N VAL A 531 25.57 5.91 -17.96
CA VAL A 531 26.63 5.12 -18.61
C VAL A 531 27.87 5.28 -17.75
N LEU A 532 28.49 4.15 -17.37
CA LEU A 532 29.80 4.17 -16.70
C LEU A 532 30.75 5.03 -17.53
N ASP A 533 31.39 6.02 -16.89
CA ASP A 533 32.44 6.81 -17.51
C ASP A 533 33.79 6.04 -17.40
N PRO A 534 34.28 5.39 -18.49
CA PRO A 534 35.44 4.51 -18.40
C PRO A 534 36.73 5.30 -18.15
N GLU A 535 36.75 6.57 -18.57
CA GLU A 535 37.92 7.45 -18.38
C GLU A 535 38.03 7.87 -16.92
N LEU A 536 36.91 8.34 -16.33
CA LEU A 536 36.85 8.68 -14.92
C LEU A 536 37.14 7.47 -14.04
N PHE A 537 36.56 6.31 -14.36
CA PHE A 537 36.80 5.07 -13.61
C PHE A 537 38.31 4.70 -13.59
N SER A 538 38.99 4.80 -14.76
CA SER A 538 40.44 4.57 -14.84
C SER A 538 41.23 5.58 -14.01
N MET A 539 40.82 6.85 -14.00
CA MET A 539 41.44 7.89 -13.19
C MET A 539 41.27 7.65 -11.71
N LEU A 540 40.10 7.23 -11.26
CA LEU A 540 39.79 6.88 -9.87
C LEU A 540 40.61 5.69 -9.40
N LYS A 541 40.75 4.64 -10.24
CA LYS A 541 41.63 3.49 -9.95
C LYS A 541 43.10 3.91 -9.79
N ASN A 542 43.57 4.78 -10.64
CA ASN A 542 44.97 5.28 -10.56
C ASN A 542 45.18 6.13 -9.30
N LEU A 543 44.20 6.98 -8.93
CA LEU A 543 44.25 7.76 -7.71
C LEU A 543 44.26 6.85 -6.48
N ARG A 544 43.39 5.83 -6.45
CA ARG A 544 43.34 4.81 -5.39
C ARG A 544 44.69 4.12 -5.21
N LYS A 545 45.31 3.62 -6.30
CA LYS A 545 46.63 2.99 -6.25
C LYS A 545 47.70 3.94 -5.74
N LYS A 546 47.66 5.23 -6.09
CA LYS A 546 48.61 6.22 -5.61
C LYS A 546 48.47 6.45 -4.10
N ILE A 547 47.24 6.56 -3.59
CA ILE A 547 46.99 6.74 -2.15
C ILE A 547 47.34 5.49 -1.38
N ALA A 548 46.98 4.31 -1.90
CA ALA A 548 47.32 3.01 -1.29
C ALA A 548 48.81 2.84 -1.10
N ARG A 549 49.62 3.13 -2.12
CA ARG A 549 51.11 3.08 -2.01
C ARG A 549 51.65 4.07 -1.00
N LYS A 550 51.06 5.27 -0.87
CA LYS A 550 51.48 6.28 0.10
C LYS A 550 51.21 5.86 1.54
N LEU A 551 50.14 5.09 1.74
CA LEU A 551 49.69 4.63 3.06
C LEU A 551 50.16 3.22 3.39
N GLU A 552 50.85 2.53 2.45
CA GLU A 552 51.31 1.15 2.57
C GLU A 552 50.16 0.18 2.92
N ILE A 553 49.01 0.34 2.27
CA ILE A 553 47.82 -0.50 2.42
C ILE A 553 47.31 -0.98 1.06
N PRO A 554 46.62 -2.13 1.00
CA PRO A 554 46.02 -2.63 -0.23
C PRO A 554 44.96 -1.62 -0.80
N PRO A 555 44.90 -1.46 -2.15
CA PRO A 555 44.01 -0.50 -2.78
C PRO A 555 42.54 -0.66 -2.44
N TYR A 556 42.04 -1.89 -2.31
CA TYR A 556 40.62 -2.17 -2.02
C TYR A 556 40.17 -1.71 -0.62
N VAL A 557 41.12 -1.55 0.31
CA VAL A 557 40.88 -1.04 1.67
C VAL A 557 40.34 0.42 1.61
N ILE A 558 40.84 1.22 0.65
CA ILE A 558 40.39 2.61 0.44
C ILE A 558 38.97 2.60 -0.08
N PHE A 559 38.74 2.10 -1.30
CA PHE A 559 37.44 1.90 -1.91
C PHE A 559 37.46 0.66 -2.80
N GLN A 560 36.42 -0.14 -2.76
CA GLN A 560 36.24 -1.29 -3.64
C GLN A 560 35.93 -0.85 -5.08
N ASP A 561 36.11 -1.73 -6.07
CA ASP A 561 35.86 -1.42 -7.47
C ASP A 561 34.40 -0.99 -7.70
N VAL A 562 33.45 -1.66 -7.05
CA VAL A 562 32.01 -1.30 -7.11
C VAL A 562 31.77 0.15 -6.65
N SER A 563 32.47 0.61 -5.61
CA SER A 563 32.38 2.01 -5.16
C SER A 563 32.93 2.97 -6.19
N LEU A 564 34.05 2.64 -6.85
CA LEU A 564 34.63 3.48 -7.92
C LEU A 564 33.76 3.51 -9.18
N GLU A 565 33.09 2.41 -9.52
CA GLU A 565 32.13 2.35 -10.63
C GLU A 565 30.94 3.28 -10.36
N GLN A 566 30.40 3.23 -9.16
CA GLN A 566 29.31 4.14 -8.78
C GLN A 566 29.78 5.61 -8.76
N MET A 567 31.00 5.90 -8.30
CA MET A 567 31.56 7.25 -8.37
C MET A 567 31.66 7.74 -9.82
N ALA A 568 32.06 6.87 -10.76
CA ALA A 568 32.16 7.18 -12.18
C ALA A 568 30.80 7.31 -12.90
N MET A 569 29.72 6.84 -12.28
CA MET A 569 28.36 7.00 -12.76
C MET A 569 27.65 8.22 -12.17
N MET A 570 27.91 8.51 -10.88
CA MET A 570 27.14 9.47 -10.08
C MET A 570 27.86 10.81 -9.87
N TYR A 571 29.15 10.86 -10.17
CA TYR A 571 30.00 12.05 -10.09
C TYR A 571 29.91 12.81 -8.74
N PRO A 572 30.15 12.18 -7.57
CA PRO A 572 30.11 12.85 -6.26
C PRO A 572 31.27 13.87 -6.15
N ILE A 573 30.94 15.14 -5.83
CA ILE A 573 31.93 16.23 -5.76
C ILE A 573 32.17 16.76 -4.34
N ASN A 574 31.51 16.18 -3.34
CA ASN A 574 31.67 16.53 -1.94
C ASN A 574 31.50 15.29 -1.06
N GLU A 575 31.92 15.40 0.21
CA GLU A 575 31.88 14.28 1.16
C GLU A 575 30.44 13.76 1.43
N GLU A 576 29.44 14.61 1.39
CA GLU A 576 28.05 14.23 1.60
C GLU A 576 27.50 13.38 0.44
N GLU A 577 27.84 13.75 -0.79
CA GLU A 577 27.49 12.97 -1.99
C GLU A 577 28.26 11.64 -2.03
N LEU A 578 29.54 11.66 -1.61
CA LEU A 578 30.38 10.48 -1.57
C LEU A 578 29.90 9.44 -0.56
N GLN A 579 29.30 9.84 0.56
CA GLN A 579 28.70 8.93 1.54
C GLN A 579 27.44 8.18 0.99
N ASN A 580 26.89 8.61 -0.12
CA ASN A 580 25.78 7.92 -0.77
C ASN A 580 26.24 6.80 -1.71
N ILE A 581 27.54 6.64 -1.90
CA ILE A 581 28.13 5.58 -2.71
C ILE A 581 28.19 4.30 -1.87
N GLN A 582 27.81 3.17 -2.46
CA GLN A 582 27.85 1.87 -1.79
C GLN A 582 29.28 1.53 -1.32
N GLY A 583 29.41 1.10 -0.07
CA GLY A 583 30.70 0.79 0.52
C GLY A 583 31.53 2.01 0.97
N VAL A 584 30.97 3.22 0.93
CA VAL A 584 31.60 4.44 1.42
C VAL A 584 30.87 4.97 2.66
N GLY A 585 31.34 4.57 3.83
CA GLY A 585 30.84 5.12 5.10
C GLY A 585 31.45 6.50 5.41
N ALA A 586 30.85 7.20 6.40
CA ALA A 586 31.29 8.55 6.81
C ALA A 586 32.80 8.60 7.19
N GLY A 587 33.34 7.55 7.78
CA GLY A 587 34.78 7.44 8.12
C GLY A 587 35.66 7.44 6.87
N LYS A 588 35.35 6.60 5.88
CA LYS A 588 36.09 6.52 4.62
C LYS A 588 35.94 7.80 3.78
N ALA A 589 34.73 8.38 3.71
CA ALA A 589 34.50 9.63 3.01
C ALA A 589 35.36 10.77 3.61
N LYS A 590 35.42 10.87 4.94
CA LYS A 590 36.23 11.88 5.63
C LYS A 590 37.73 11.66 5.46
N ARG A 591 38.19 10.39 5.51
CA ARG A 591 39.62 10.05 5.47
C ARG A 591 40.20 10.12 4.08
N TYR A 592 39.50 9.63 3.07
CA TYR A 592 39.98 9.48 1.69
C TYR A 592 39.24 10.34 0.67
N GLY A 593 38.01 10.77 0.95
CA GLY A 593 37.09 11.33 -0.05
C GLY A 593 37.54 12.63 -0.69
N LYS A 594 38.33 13.45 0.01
CA LYS A 594 38.71 14.78 -0.47
C LYS A 594 39.39 14.77 -1.86
N GLU A 595 40.40 13.91 -2.03
CA GLU A 595 41.14 13.80 -3.28
C GLU A 595 40.31 13.23 -4.43
N PHE A 596 39.37 12.28 -4.09
CA PHE A 596 38.45 11.69 -5.07
C PHE A 596 37.39 12.72 -5.53
N CYS A 597 36.78 13.44 -4.62
CA CYS A 597 35.80 14.48 -4.95
C CYS A 597 36.42 15.60 -5.80
N GLU A 598 37.67 15.99 -5.52
CA GLU A 598 38.39 16.99 -6.28
C GLU A 598 38.66 16.51 -7.70
N LEU A 599 39.12 15.25 -7.87
CA LEU A 599 39.35 14.64 -9.17
C LEU A 599 38.07 14.58 -10.01
N ILE A 600 36.96 14.14 -9.39
CA ILE A 600 35.66 14.03 -10.05
C ILE A 600 35.17 15.43 -10.47
N ARG A 601 35.28 16.42 -9.58
CA ARG A 601 34.88 17.79 -9.88
C ARG A 601 35.66 18.34 -11.09
N GLN A 602 37.00 18.18 -11.09
CA GLN A 602 37.85 18.62 -12.20
C GLN A 602 37.48 17.92 -13.51
N HIS A 603 37.23 16.60 -13.48
CA HIS A 603 36.79 15.84 -14.65
C HIS A 603 35.47 16.33 -15.21
N CYS A 604 34.48 16.65 -14.34
CA CYS A 604 33.19 17.19 -14.75
C CYS A 604 33.31 18.59 -15.38
N GLU A 605 34.18 19.45 -14.84
CA GLU A 605 34.41 20.79 -15.36
C GLU A 605 35.12 20.77 -16.74
N GLU A 606 36.17 19.93 -16.88
CA GLU A 606 36.96 19.80 -18.12
C GLU A 606 36.14 19.20 -19.27
N ASN A 607 35.23 18.25 -18.98
CA ASN A 607 34.43 17.57 -19.98
C ASN A 607 32.99 18.13 -20.14
N HIS A 608 32.69 19.24 -19.47
CA HIS A 608 31.35 19.86 -19.46
C HIS A 608 30.21 18.87 -19.17
N ILE A 609 30.46 17.95 -18.24
CA ILE A 609 29.50 16.91 -17.86
C ILE A 609 28.35 17.54 -17.05
N GLU A 610 27.14 17.56 -17.63
CA GLU A 610 25.94 17.81 -16.85
C GLU A 610 25.73 16.63 -15.93
N ARG A 611 26.03 16.81 -14.65
CA ARG A 611 25.82 15.76 -13.65
C ARG A 611 24.33 15.43 -13.57
N PRO A 612 23.96 14.14 -13.42
CA PRO A 612 22.57 13.81 -13.16
C PRO A 612 22.07 14.69 -12.02
N GLU A 613 20.97 15.42 -12.22
CA GLU A 613 20.26 16.10 -11.14
C GLU A 613 19.64 15.03 -10.23
N GLU A 614 20.49 14.29 -9.53
CA GLU A 614 20.02 13.43 -8.46
C GLU A 614 19.65 14.32 -7.29
N LEU A 615 18.38 14.22 -6.96
CA LEU A 615 17.84 14.78 -5.75
C LEU A 615 18.76 14.40 -4.59
N ARG A 616 19.25 15.39 -3.88
CA ARG A 616 19.94 15.22 -2.60
C ARG A 616 18.96 14.62 -1.60
N VAL A 617 18.88 13.29 -1.58
CA VAL A 617 18.08 12.57 -0.58
C VAL A 617 18.95 12.49 0.67
N ARG A 618 18.60 13.29 1.68
CA ARG A 618 19.20 13.14 3.00
C ARG A 618 18.66 11.86 3.61
N THR A 619 19.51 10.85 3.76
CA THR A 619 19.19 9.63 4.48
C THR A 619 19.29 9.86 5.97
N VAL A 620 18.29 9.45 6.72
CA VAL A 620 18.40 9.35 8.18
C VAL A 620 19.28 8.13 8.45
N ALA A 621 20.41 8.34 9.12
CA ALA A 621 21.25 7.23 9.55
C ALA A 621 20.38 6.24 10.35
N LYS A 622 20.16 5.06 9.80
CA LYS A 622 19.46 3.98 10.51
C LYS A 622 20.32 3.62 11.72
N LYS A 623 19.98 4.09 12.90
CA LYS A 623 20.44 3.49 14.15
C LYS A 623 19.72 2.15 14.27
N SER A 624 20.26 1.12 13.62
CA SER A 624 19.83 -0.23 13.91
C SER A 624 20.17 -0.48 15.38
N MET A 625 19.14 -0.65 16.23
CA MET A 625 19.36 -0.98 17.65
C MET A 625 20.23 -2.23 17.80
N GLN A 626 20.10 -3.18 16.87
CA GLN A 626 20.90 -4.39 16.82
C GLN A 626 22.37 -4.09 16.51
N LYS A 627 22.66 -3.22 15.52
CA LYS A 627 24.03 -2.77 15.24
C LYS A 627 24.69 -2.13 16.45
N VAL A 628 23.97 -1.25 17.16
CA VAL A 628 24.49 -0.59 18.38
C VAL A 628 24.73 -1.60 19.49
N LYS A 629 23.87 -2.59 19.67
CA LYS A 629 24.02 -3.64 20.67
C LYS A 629 25.22 -4.54 20.38
N ILE A 630 25.39 -4.97 19.12
CA ILE A 630 26.55 -5.78 18.69
C ILE A 630 27.85 -5.01 19.00
N ILE A 631 27.95 -3.73 18.60
CA ILE A 631 29.12 -2.89 18.91
C ILE A 631 29.38 -2.83 20.41
N GLN A 632 28.34 -2.52 21.21
CA GLN A 632 28.49 -2.42 22.67
C GLN A 632 28.87 -3.75 23.33
N SER A 633 28.44 -4.87 22.78
CA SER A 633 28.79 -6.21 23.30
C SER A 633 30.22 -6.57 22.96
N ILE A 634 30.70 -6.23 21.76
CA ILE A 634 32.13 -6.39 21.37
C ILE A 634 33.00 -5.44 22.21
N ASP A 635 32.63 -4.19 22.44
CA ASP A 635 33.34 -3.24 23.30
C ASP A 635 33.47 -3.75 24.76
N ARG A 636 32.51 -4.58 25.19
CA ARG A 636 32.55 -5.25 26.51
C ARG A 636 33.29 -6.56 26.50
N GLN A 637 33.89 -6.95 25.36
CA GLN A 637 34.63 -8.19 25.17
C GLN A 637 33.80 -9.45 25.47
N LEU A 638 32.50 -9.46 25.14
CA LEU A 638 31.67 -10.66 25.27
C LEU A 638 32.01 -11.67 24.16
N PRO A 639 32.02 -13.00 24.45
CA PRO A 639 32.24 -14.01 23.44
C PRO A 639 31.23 -13.85 22.26
N LEU A 640 31.70 -14.03 21.03
CA LEU A 640 30.83 -13.82 19.84
C LEU A 640 29.66 -14.80 19.82
N ASP A 641 29.81 -16.02 20.32
CA ASP A 641 28.74 -16.99 20.47
C ASP A 641 27.61 -16.50 21.40
N ASP A 642 27.98 -15.83 22.49
CA ASP A 642 27.06 -15.25 23.46
C ASP A 642 26.33 -14.04 22.83
N ILE A 643 27.01 -13.24 22.00
CA ILE A 643 26.42 -12.12 21.26
C ILE A 643 25.42 -12.64 20.22
N ALA A 644 25.77 -13.69 19.48
CA ALA A 644 24.85 -14.34 18.52
C ALA A 644 23.56 -14.80 19.21
N SER A 645 23.74 -15.57 20.31
CA SER A 645 22.61 -16.08 21.11
C SER A 645 21.74 -14.96 21.68
N ALA A 646 22.33 -13.88 22.20
CA ALA A 646 21.60 -12.75 22.79
C ALA A 646 20.79 -11.93 21.77
N GLU A 647 21.26 -11.86 20.52
CA GLU A 647 20.56 -11.14 19.43
C GLU A 647 19.70 -12.06 18.57
N GLY A 648 19.62 -13.36 18.89
CA GLY A 648 18.80 -14.36 18.19
C GLY A 648 19.31 -14.65 16.76
N LEU A 649 20.61 -14.56 16.55
CA LEU A 649 21.31 -14.83 15.30
C LEU A 649 22.03 -16.19 15.41
N ASP A 650 22.27 -16.85 14.29
CA ASP A 650 23.30 -17.87 14.24
C ASP A 650 24.68 -17.19 14.12
N PHE A 651 25.75 -17.99 14.23
CA PHE A 651 27.13 -17.47 14.26
C PHE A 651 27.50 -16.83 12.90
N ASP A 652 27.07 -17.42 11.81
CA ASP A 652 27.34 -16.96 10.45
C ASP A 652 26.60 -15.63 10.15
N ASP A 653 25.32 -15.52 10.55
CA ASP A 653 24.57 -14.28 10.50
C ASP A 653 25.22 -13.17 11.34
N LEU A 654 25.79 -13.50 12.53
CA LEU A 654 26.50 -12.53 13.33
C LEU A 654 27.78 -12.05 12.64
N LEU A 655 28.59 -12.95 12.07
CA LEU A 655 29.80 -12.57 11.31
C LEU A 655 29.42 -11.64 10.13
N THR A 656 28.37 -11.96 9.40
CA THR A 656 27.86 -11.11 8.32
C THR A 656 27.49 -9.70 8.83
N LYS A 657 26.85 -9.60 10.00
CA LYS A 657 26.54 -8.30 10.62
C LYS A 657 27.76 -7.54 11.08
N ILE A 658 28.77 -8.21 11.60
CA ILE A 658 30.03 -7.60 12.00
C ILE A 658 30.79 -7.09 10.77
N GLU A 659 30.82 -7.85 9.69
CA GLU A 659 31.35 -7.42 8.39
C GLU A 659 30.66 -6.15 7.89
N GLU A 660 29.32 -6.10 7.85
CA GLU A 660 28.57 -4.90 7.49
C GLU A 660 28.95 -3.68 8.36
N ILE A 661 29.22 -3.90 9.65
CA ILE A 661 29.62 -2.84 10.59
C ILE A 661 31.00 -2.30 10.24
N VAL A 662 31.97 -3.19 10.03
CA VAL A 662 33.34 -2.82 9.69
C VAL A 662 33.41 -2.17 8.30
N TYR A 663 32.73 -2.72 7.31
CA TYR A 663 32.64 -2.10 5.97
C TYR A 663 31.99 -0.71 5.99
N SER A 664 31.08 -0.44 6.93
CA SER A 664 30.48 0.90 7.11
C SER A 664 31.42 1.94 7.74
N GLY A 665 32.67 1.57 8.04
CA GLY A 665 33.67 2.45 8.63
C GLY A 665 33.65 2.53 10.16
N THR A 666 33.14 1.48 10.83
CA THR A 666 33.15 1.41 12.29
C THR A 666 34.27 0.48 12.74
N LYS A 667 35.20 1.00 13.50
CA LYS A 667 36.30 0.18 14.07
C LYS A 667 35.76 -0.73 15.17
N LEU A 668 36.06 -2.04 15.07
CA LEU A 668 35.71 -3.04 16.07
C LEU A 668 37.00 -3.76 16.49
N ASN A 669 37.15 -4.06 17.78
CA ASN A 669 38.24 -4.86 18.26
C ASN A 669 37.73 -6.25 18.68
N ILE A 670 38.07 -7.27 17.90
CA ILE A 670 37.75 -8.67 18.16
C ILE A 670 38.99 -9.50 18.54
N ASP A 671 40.15 -8.88 18.85
CA ASP A 671 41.38 -9.55 19.19
C ASP A 671 41.20 -10.50 20.37
N TYR A 672 40.46 -10.08 21.39
CA TYR A 672 40.16 -10.88 22.58
C TYR A 672 39.53 -12.25 22.25
N PHE A 673 38.73 -12.31 21.16
CA PHE A 673 38.10 -13.56 20.72
C PHE A 673 39.03 -14.38 19.86
N LEU A 674 39.79 -13.74 18.95
CA LEU A 674 40.74 -14.41 18.08
C LEU A 674 41.87 -15.06 18.88
N GLU A 675 42.48 -14.35 19.83
CA GLU A 675 43.55 -14.81 20.69
C GLU A 675 43.12 -15.95 21.66
N ASP A 676 41.82 -16.01 21.99
CA ASP A 676 41.28 -17.08 22.86
C ASP A 676 40.97 -18.37 22.08
N VAL A 677 40.70 -18.28 20.78
CA VAL A 677 40.24 -19.41 19.96
C VAL A 677 41.31 -19.92 19.00
N TYR A 678 42.24 -19.07 18.53
CA TYR A 678 43.25 -19.41 17.52
C TYR A 678 44.67 -19.02 18.00
N ASP A 679 45.67 -19.72 17.49
CA ASP A 679 47.07 -19.39 17.78
C ASP A 679 47.56 -18.19 16.94
N ASP A 680 48.60 -17.52 17.46
CA ASP A 680 49.17 -16.32 16.84
C ASP A 680 49.72 -16.58 15.42
N ASP A 681 50.23 -17.77 15.16
CA ASP A 681 50.79 -18.13 13.85
C ASP A 681 49.67 -18.18 12.81
N THR A 682 48.52 -18.82 13.12
CA THR A 682 47.35 -18.87 12.26
C THR A 682 46.79 -17.46 11.96
N ILE A 683 46.71 -16.62 13.00
CA ILE A 683 46.18 -15.26 12.82
C ILE A 683 47.08 -14.43 11.92
N ASN A 684 48.42 -14.53 12.15
CA ASN A 684 49.41 -13.76 11.39
C ASN A 684 49.49 -14.22 9.93
N ASP A 685 49.48 -15.51 9.66
CA ASP A 685 49.56 -16.05 8.29
C ASP A 685 48.38 -15.56 7.43
N ILE A 686 47.14 -15.58 7.96
CA ILE A 686 45.95 -15.09 7.25
C ILE A 686 45.98 -13.56 7.16
N TYR A 687 46.47 -12.87 8.19
CA TYR A 687 46.57 -11.41 8.19
C TYR A 687 47.57 -10.92 7.12
N ASP A 688 48.76 -11.56 7.05
CA ASP A 688 49.78 -11.26 6.05
C ASP A 688 49.30 -11.59 4.64
N TYR A 689 48.51 -12.66 4.46
CA TYR A 689 47.84 -12.93 3.18
C TYR A 689 46.98 -11.73 2.73
N PHE A 690 46.12 -11.17 3.60
CA PHE A 690 45.29 -10.02 3.25
C PHE A 690 46.10 -8.72 3.03
N MET A 691 47.28 -8.62 3.62
CA MET A 691 48.20 -7.49 3.35
C MET A 691 48.77 -7.54 1.93
N ASP A 692 49.06 -8.74 1.42
CA ASP A 692 49.67 -8.91 0.09
C ASP A 692 48.64 -9.17 -1.03
N SER A 693 47.39 -9.53 -0.71
CA SER A 693 46.35 -9.85 -1.67
C SER A 693 45.86 -8.62 -2.45
N GLU A 694 45.42 -8.83 -3.68
CA GLU A 694 44.78 -7.79 -4.49
C GLU A 694 43.28 -7.62 -4.21
N THR A 695 42.65 -8.57 -3.50
CA THR A 695 41.19 -8.61 -3.21
C THR A 695 40.94 -9.08 -1.78
N ASP A 696 39.80 -8.69 -1.22
CA ASP A 696 39.28 -9.16 0.06
C ASP A 696 38.20 -10.25 -0.10
N SER A 697 38.11 -10.87 -1.29
CA SER A 697 37.14 -11.96 -1.56
C SER A 697 37.45 -13.18 -0.70
N LEU A 698 36.42 -13.66 0.02
CA LEU A 698 36.52 -14.86 0.84
C LEU A 698 36.77 -16.09 -0.01
N ASP A 699 36.10 -16.23 -1.16
CA ASP A 699 36.26 -17.36 -2.07
C ASP A 699 37.71 -17.46 -2.61
N VAL A 700 38.31 -16.31 -2.95
CA VAL A 700 39.70 -16.26 -3.43
C VAL A 700 40.68 -16.61 -2.30
N ALA A 701 40.42 -16.08 -1.10
CA ALA A 701 41.25 -16.41 0.08
C ALA A 701 41.18 -17.92 0.43
N MET A 702 40.00 -18.52 0.34
CA MET A 702 39.81 -19.95 0.56
C MET A 702 40.55 -20.82 -0.47
N GLU A 703 40.62 -20.39 -1.74
CA GLU A 703 41.37 -21.09 -2.78
C GLU A 703 42.88 -20.90 -2.64
N GLU A 704 43.35 -19.68 -2.34
CA GLU A 704 44.78 -19.37 -2.29
C GLU A 704 45.49 -19.85 -1.00
N LEU A 705 44.73 -20.04 0.08
CA LEU A 705 45.21 -20.63 1.33
C LEU A 705 45.08 -22.17 1.34
N ASP A 706 44.87 -22.80 0.19
CA ASP A 706 44.86 -24.26 -0.06
C ASP A 706 43.98 -25.08 0.91
N GLY A 707 42.99 -24.45 1.59
CA GLY A 707 42.11 -25.11 2.55
C GLY A 707 42.77 -25.48 3.89
N ASP A 708 43.92 -24.88 4.20
CA ASP A 708 44.62 -25.09 5.48
C ASP A 708 43.87 -24.47 6.67
N TYR A 709 42.97 -23.50 6.40
CA TYR A 709 42.17 -22.78 7.39
C TYR A 709 40.67 -22.91 7.11
N SER A 710 39.85 -22.90 8.18
CA SER A 710 38.41 -22.91 8.03
C SER A 710 37.88 -21.53 7.57
N GLU A 711 36.71 -21.52 6.90
CA GLU A 711 36.07 -20.30 6.45
C GLU A 711 35.89 -19.29 7.58
N ASP A 712 35.46 -19.75 8.77
CA ASP A 712 35.20 -18.88 9.92
C ASP A 712 36.46 -18.13 10.38
N VAL A 713 37.60 -18.79 10.44
CA VAL A 713 38.86 -18.15 10.87
C VAL A 713 39.33 -17.14 9.83
N ILE A 714 39.22 -17.45 8.54
CA ILE A 714 39.54 -16.51 7.46
C ILE A 714 38.65 -15.27 7.54
N ARG A 715 37.35 -15.44 7.75
CA ARG A 715 36.38 -14.32 7.94
C ARG A 715 36.72 -13.47 9.15
N LEU A 716 37.01 -14.09 10.29
CA LEU A 716 37.33 -13.37 11.52
C LEU A 716 38.64 -12.58 11.40
N VAL A 717 39.70 -13.16 10.84
CA VAL A 717 40.94 -12.44 10.62
C VAL A 717 40.78 -11.34 9.56
N ARG A 718 39.94 -11.55 8.52
CA ARG A 718 39.56 -10.51 7.56
C ARG A 718 38.85 -9.35 8.24
N ILE A 719 37.92 -9.62 9.16
CA ILE A 719 37.21 -8.58 9.94
C ILE A 719 38.24 -7.78 10.77
N LYS A 720 39.16 -8.43 11.46
CA LYS A 720 40.27 -7.79 12.20
C LYS A 720 41.08 -6.91 11.26
N PHE A 721 41.57 -7.45 10.17
CA PHE A 721 42.35 -6.74 9.17
C PHE A 721 41.66 -5.50 8.64
N LEU A 722 40.39 -5.61 8.18
CA LEU A 722 39.62 -4.50 7.69
C LEU A 722 39.30 -3.46 8.78
N SER A 723 39.09 -3.91 10.01
CA SER A 723 38.85 -3.03 11.15
C SER A 723 40.09 -2.18 11.50
N GLU A 724 41.28 -2.74 11.41
CA GLU A 724 42.52 -2.05 11.73
C GLU A 724 43.02 -1.17 10.60
N MET A 725 42.93 -1.66 9.37
CA MET A 725 43.53 -1.00 8.20
C MET A 725 42.58 -0.03 7.50
N ALA A 726 41.28 -0.28 7.52
CA ALA A 726 40.29 0.51 6.80
C ALA A 726 39.60 1.57 7.68
N ASN A 727 39.64 1.44 9.02
CA ASN A 727 38.92 2.27 9.98
C ASN A 727 39.85 2.90 11.08
#